data_6ba2a3ac52b743b9151028f29c58f5fe
#
_entry.id   6ba2a3ac52b743b9151028f29c58f5fe
#
_cell.length_a   1.000
_cell.length_b   1.000
_cell.length_c   1.000
_cell.angle_alpha   90.00
_cell.angle_beta   90.00
_cell.angle_gamma   90.00
#
_symmetry.space_group_name_H-M   'P 1'
#
loop_
_entity.id
_entity.type
_entity.pdbx_description
1 polymer ?
#
loop_
_entity_poly.entity_id
_entity_poly.type
_entity_poly.pdbx_seq_one_letter_code
_entity_poly.pdbx_strand_id
1 'polypeptide(L)'
;MVKLYDGGVYLVNGTEIVEDNHDAEAILKQKMGDGVPSKAEAAKNTIAYNILQEHNTSGNMDKLKIKFDKLTSHDITFVGIIQTARASGLEKFPIPYVLTNCHNSLCAVGGTINEDDHMFGLTCAKKYGGIYVPPHQAVIHQFAREMLAGGGKMILGSDSHTRYGALGTMAMGEGGPELVKQLLSKTYDINMPGVVAIYLDGEPMKGVGPQDVALAIIGAVFENGYVKNKVMEFVGPGVEKLSADFRIGVDVMTTETTCLSSIWRTDDDKIRDFYDIHGRSEDYKALNPGAVTYYDGMVYVNLSEIRPMIAMPFHPSNTYTIDELNANLMDILDDVEKKAKVSLGGAVEYSLKDKVHNGKLYVEQGIIAGCAGGGFENICAAADILKGSNIGADAFTLSVYPASTPIYVELARNGRLADLMAAGAIVKTAFCGPCFGAGDTPANNALSIRHSTRNFPNREGSKLQNGQISSVALMDARSIAATAANKGYLTAATDVDVDFSNPKYYFDSSIYANRVFDSKGVADPDQEIQFGPNIKDWPEMAPLAENMVLKVVSEIHDPVTTTDELIPSGETSSYRSNPLGLAEFALSRKDPAYVGRAKEVQKAEKAREAGNCPCEAFDELKPVWDEIKKAYPDMNSENTCIGSTIFAVKPGDGSAREQAASCQKVLGGWANIANEYATKRYRSNLINWGMLPFTIDKGELPFKNKDYIFVPDVRKAVEDKLTKIPAYVVNEVMKEITLTLGELTDDEREIILKGCLINYYRD
;
A
#
# COMPACT_ATOMS: atom_id res chain seq x y z
N MET A 1 -11.97 15.45 -19.00
CA MET A 1 -10.98 14.42 -18.66
C MET A 1 -11.57 13.41 -17.67
N VAL A 2 -11.74 13.77 -16.40
CA VAL A 2 -12.37 12.92 -15.36
C VAL A 2 -13.57 13.65 -14.76
N LYS A 3 -14.73 12.94 -14.62
CA LYS A 3 -15.96 13.46 -14.02
C LYS A 3 -16.45 12.49 -12.93
N LEU A 4 -16.83 13.01 -11.77
CA LEU A 4 -17.45 12.25 -10.69
C LEU A 4 -18.97 12.46 -10.73
N TYR A 5 -19.73 11.40 -10.49
CA TYR A 5 -21.18 11.48 -10.31
C TYR A 5 -21.52 11.68 -8.83
N ASP A 6 -22.50 12.54 -8.54
CA ASP A 6 -22.87 12.89 -7.15
C ASP A 6 -23.69 11.83 -6.41
N GLY A 7 -23.97 10.72 -7.03
CA GLY A 7 -24.79 9.64 -6.45
C GLY A 7 -24.57 8.32 -7.14
N GLY A 8 -25.43 7.36 -6.79
CA GLY A 8 -25.41 6.06 -7.44
C GLY A 8 -25.82 6.12 -8.90
N VAL A 9 -25.42 5.12 -9.67
CA VAL A 9 -25.75 5.01 -11.09
C VAL A 9 -26.11 3.58 -11.45
N TYR A 10 -26.94 3.43 -12.46
CA TYR A 10 -27.18 2.17 -13.16
C TYR A 10 -26.37 2.16 -14.45
N LEU A 11 -25.75 1.05 -14.73
CA LEU A 11 -25.11 0.75 -16.02
C LEU A 11 -25.97 -0.28 -16.75
N VAL A 12 -26.47 0.09 -17.91
CA VAL A 12 -27.32 -0.77 -18.74
C VAL A 12 -26.50 -1.31 -19.92
N ASN A 13 -26.51 -2.63 -20.07
CA ASN A 13 -25.77 -3.35 -21.11
C ASN A 13 -24.28 -2.95 -21.24
N GLY A 14 -23.66 -2.56 -20.12
CA GLY A 14 -22.25 -2.20 -20.05
C GLY A 14 -21.87 -0.85 -20.64
N THR A 15 -22.81 -0.09 -21.22
CA THR A 15 -22.51 1.14 -21.96
C THR A 15 -23.38 2.33 -21.61
N GLU A 16 -24.63 2.13 -21.26
CA GLU A 16 -25.57 3.23 -21.00
C GLU A 16 -25.65 3.56 -19.53
N ILE A 17 -25.42 4.83 -19.20
CA ILE A 17 -25.41 5.35 -17.82
C ILE A 17 -26.78 5.95 -17.52
N VAL A 18 -27.39 5.54 -16.40
CA VAL A 18 -28.62 6.10 -15.87
C VAL A 18 -28.38 6.52 -14.41
N GLU A 19 -28.47 7.81 -14.12
CA GLU A 19 -28.30 8.32 -12.76
C GLU A 19 -29.42 7.85 -11.85
N ASP A 20 -29.11 7.50 -10.60
CA ASP A 20 -30.09 7.10 -9.58
C ASP A 20 -30.84 8.32 -9.02
N ASN A 21 -31.80 8.80 -9.81
CA ASN A 21 -32.66 9.91 -9.47
C ASN A 21 -34.17 9.50 -9.62
N HIS A 22 -35.07 10.45 -9.42
CA HIS A 22 -36.52 10.21 -9.47
C HIS A 22 -37.03 9.66 -10.81
N ASP A 23 -36.31 9.86 -11.92
CA ASP A 23 -36.68 9.38 -13.26
C ASP A 23 -36.06 8.02 -13.60
N ALA A 24 -35.12 7.51 -12.77
CA ALA A 24 -34.33 6.30 -13.06
C ALA A 24 -35.20 5.09 -13.40
N GLU A 25 -36.21 4.81 -12.60
CA GLU A 25 -37.11 3.66 -12.79
C GLU A 25 -37.85 3.73 -14.14
N ALA A 26 -38.35 4.92 -14.50
CA ALA A 26 -39.06 5.13 -15.78
C ALA A 26 -38.10 4.93 -16.97
N ILE A 27 -36.90 5.47 -16.88
CA ILE A 27 -35.85 5.31 -17.93
C ILE A 27 -35.46 3.84 -18.07
N LEU A 28 -35.23 3.13 -16.97
CA LEU A 28 -34.90 1.72 -16.99
C LEU A 28 -36.02 0.86 -17.57
N LYS A 29 -37.26 1.11 -17.20
CA LYS A 29 -38.43 0.42 -17.79
C LYS A 29 -38.56 0.68 -19.30
N GLN A 30 -38.30 1.90 -19.72
CA GLN A 30 -38.32 2.23 -21.16
C GLN A 30 -37.24 1.44 -21.94
N LYS A 31 -36.08 1.22 -21.34
CA LYS A 31 -34.95 0.54 -21.99
C LYS A 31 -35.04 -0.99 -21.93
N MET A 32 -35.50 -1.55 -20.82
CA MET A 32 -35.43 -2.98 -20.49
C MET A 32 -36.80 -3.65 -20.40
N GLY A 33 -37.93 -2.90 -20.48
CA GLY A 33 -39.29 -3.43 -20.28
C GLY A 33 -39.60 -3.70 -18.82
N ASP A 34 -40.59 -4.58 -18.57
CA ASP A 34 -41.06 -4.86 -17.18
C ASP A 34 -40.10 -5.72 -16.34
N GLY A 35 -39.00 -6.19 -16.92
CA GLY A 35 -37.99 -7.04 -16.23
C GLY A 35 -36.88 -6.27 -15.55
N VAL A 36 -37.04 -4.99 -15.20
CA VAL A 36 -36.02 -4.19 -14.51
C VAL A 36 -35.82 -4.73 -13.08
N PRO A 37 -34.57 -5.11 -12.70
CA PRO A 37 -34.30 -5.53 -11.33
C PRO A 37 -34.45 -4.37 -10.35
N SER A 38 -34.82 -4.67 -9.12
CA SER A 38 -34.74 -3.69 -8.03
C SER A 38 -33.30 -3.23 -7.82
N LYS A 39 -33.10 -2.08 -7.18
CA LYS A 39 -31.75 -1.55 -6.86
C LYS A 39 -30.88 -2.59 -6.13
N ALA A 40 -31.44 -3.29 -5.15
CA ALA A 40 -30.76 -4.32 -4.40
C ALA A 40 -30.36 -5.54 -5.24
N GLU A 41 -31.17 -5.89 -6.25
CA GLU A 41 -30.84 -6.96 -7.19
C GLU A 41 -29.81 -6.50 -8.22
N ALA A 42 -29.94 -5.26 -8.73
CA ALA A 42 -28.98 -4.68 -9.66
C ALA A 42 -27.57 -4.55 -9.04
N ALA A 43 -27.49 -4.24 -7.73
CA ALA A 43 -26.22 -4.18 -7.01
C ALA A 43 -25.47 -5.53 -6.93
N LYS A 44 -26.20 -6.65 -7.01
CA LYS A 44 -25.62 -8.01 -7.06
C LYS A 44 -25.03 -8.37 -8.43
N ASN A 45 -25.27 -7.56 -9.43
CA ASN A 45 -24.79 -7.79 -10.79
C ASN A 45 -23.38 -7.25 -11.05
N THR A 46 -22.72 -6.64 -10.06
CA THR A 46 -21.32 -6.23 -10.17
C THR A 46 -20.40 -7.45 -10.22
N ILE A 47 -19.29 -7.35 -10.92
CA ILE A 47 -18.23 -8.39 -10.93
C ILE A 47 -17.72 -8.58 -9.49
N ALA A 48 -17.51 -7.47 -8.77
CA ALA A 48 -17.04 -7.47 -7.40
C ALA A 48 -17.94 -8.26 -6.46
N TYR A 49 -19.27 -8.05 -6.51
CA TYR A 49 -20.21 -8.79 -5.68
C TYR A 49 -20.12 -10.30 -5.90
N ASN A 50 -20.07 -10.72 -7.16
CA ASN A 50 -20.04 -12.15 -7.51
C ASN A 50 -18.76 -12.82 -7.01
N ILE A 51 -17.59 -12.17 -7.16
CA ILE A 51 -16.31 -12.70 -6.66
C ILE A 51 -16.32 -12.79 -5.13
N LEU A 52 -16.77 -11.74 -4.44
CA LEU A 52 -16.88 -11.73 -2.98
C LEU A 52 -17.85 -12.78 -2.46
N GLN A 53 -18.98 -12.99 -3.14
CA GLN A 53 -19.94 -14.04 -2.79
C GLN A 53 -19.33 -15.45 -2.91
N GLU A 54 -18.57 -15.71 -3.98
CA GLU A 54 -17.93 -17.02 -4.23
C GLU A 54 -16.89 -17.35 -3.13
N HIS A 55 -16.22 -16.33 -2.57
CA HIS A 55 -15.17 -16.52 -1.54
C HIS A 55 -15.64 -16.30 -0.11
N ASN A 56 -16.91 -15.92 0.08
CA ASN A 56 -17.48 -15.69 1.40
C ASN A 56 -17.96 -16.97 2.07
N THR A 57 -17.45 -17.28 3.24
CA THR A 57 -17.81 -18.47 4.03
C THR A 57 -18.82 -18.18 5.14
N SER A 58 -19.23 -16.93 5.35
CA SER A 58 -20.15 -16.56 6.43
C SER A 58 -21.62 -16.90 6.13
N GLY A 59 -21.97 -17.05 4.85
CA GLY A 59 -23.38 -17.12 4.41
C GLY A 59 -24.14 -15.79 4.53
N ASN A 60 -23.51 -14.72 4.98
CA ASN A 60 -24.08 -13.38 5.13
C ASN A 60 -23.29 -12.39 4.26
N MET A 61 -23.96 -11.73 3.32
CA MET A 61 -23.32 -10.76 2.43
C MET A 61 -23.10 -9.38 3.04
N ASP A 62 -23.67 -9.08 4.20
CA ASP A 62 -23.39 -7.83 4.91
C ASP A 62 -22.07 -7.93 5.71
N LYS A 63 -21.75 -9.14 6.18
CA LYS A 63 -20.56 -9.46 6.99
C LYS A 63 -19.80 -10.62 6.39
N LEU A 64 -18.81 -10.31 5.58
CA LEU A 64 -18.06 -11.31 4.83
C LEU A 64 -16.95 -11.93 5.68
N LYS A 65 -16.75 -13.25 5.49
CA LYS A 65 -15.61 -14.02 5.98
C LYS A 65 -14.91 -14.65 4.77
N ILE A 66 -13.94 -13.93 4.24
CA ILE A 66 -13.28 -14.26 2.98
C ILE A 66 -12.14 -15.26 3.18
N LYS A 67 -12.08 -16.27 2.31
CA LYS A 67 -10.92 -17.14 2.10
C LYS A 67 -10.31 -16.84 0.74
N PHE A 68 -9.01 -16.56 0.73
CA PHE A 68 -8.26 -16.30 -0.49
C PHE A 68 -7.78 -17.63 -1.15
N ASP A 69 -7.61 -17.58 -2.47
CA ASP A 69 -7.09 -18.73 -3.23
C ASP A 69 -5.58 -18.88 -3.11
N LYS A 70 -4.84 -17.77 -3.04
CA LYS A 70 -3.37 -17.73 -3.03
C LYS A 70 -2.86 -16.56 -2.20
N LEU A 71 -1.60 -16.66 -1.74
CA LEU A 71 -0.90 -15.61 -1.01
C LEU A 71 0.40 -15.24 -1.70
N THR A 72 0.84 -13.98 -1.52
CA THR A 72 2.13 -13.50 -2.01
C THR A 72 2.77 -12.51 -1.04
N SER A 73 4.07 -12.62 -0.83
CA SER A 73 4.85 -11.73 0.04
C SER A 73 6.23 -11.47 -0.53
N HIS A 74 6.86 -10.41 -0.05
CA HIS A 74 8.23 -10.07 -0.41
C HIS A 74 9.19 -10.15 0.78
N ASP A 75 10.47 -10.07 0.52
CA ASP A 75 11.58 -10.33 1.44
C ASP A 75 11.65 -9.40 2.67
N ILE A 76 11.08 -8.21 2.64
CA ILE A 76 10.97 -7.37 3.85
C ILE A 76 9.71 -7.65 4.69
N THR A 77 8.90 -8.64 4.34
CA THR A 77 7.67 -9.00 5.08
C THR A 77 7.55 -10.47 5.41
N PHE A 78 7.95 -11.39 4.51
CA PHE A 78 7.65 -12.80 4.70
C PHE A 78 8.33 -13.42 5.94
N VAL A 79 9.52 -12.94 6.34
CA VAL A 79 10.18 -13.46 7.55
C VAL A 79 9.29 -13.22 8.77
N GLY A 80 8.84 -11.99 8.98
CA GLY A 80 7.96 -11.64 10.11
C GLY A 80 6.62 -12.36 10.04
N ILE A 81 6.03 -12.52 8.85
CA ILE A 81 4.78 -13.25 8.64
C ILE A 81 4.93 -14.73 9.05
N ILE A 82 5.98 -15.39 8.55
CA ILE A 82 6.22 -16.81 8.86
C ILE A 82 6.56 -17.00 10.34
N GLN A 83 7.38 -16.11 10.92
CA GLN A 83 7.68 -16.13 12.36
C GLN A 83 6.41 -15.98 13.21
N THR A 84 5.51 -15.06 12.84
CA THR A 84 4.22 -14.88 13.51
C THR A 84 3.34 -16.10 13.37
N ALA A 85 3.24 -16.66 12.16
CA ALA A 85 2.44 -17.85 11.91
C ALA A 85 2.98 -19.09 12.66
N ARG A 86 4.31 -19.24 12.73
CA ARG A 86 4.97 -20.32 13.51
C ARG A 86 4.68 -20.19 15.01
N ALA A 87 4.79 -18.99 15.56
CA ALA A 87 4.45 -18.71 16.96
C ALA A 87 2.96 -19.00 17.26
N SER A 88 2.11 -18.95 16.23
CA SER A 88 0.66 -19.19 16.29
C SER A 88 0.24 -20.62 15.88
N GLY A 89 1.19 -21.55 15.66
CA GLY A 89 0.89 -22.95 15.38
C GLY A 89 0.88 -23.37 13.91
N LEU A 90 1.60 -22.69 13.03
CA LEU A 90 1.71 -23.07 11.62
C LEU A 90 2.35 -24.45 11.45
N GLU A 91 1.67 -25.36 10.73
CA GLU A 91 2.17 -26.68 10.38
C GLU A 91 2.62 -26.78 8.92
N LYS A 92 1.83 -26.22 8.00
CA LYS A 92 2.12 -26.13 6.54
C LYS A 92 1.34 -24.97 5.93
N PHE A 93 1.74 -24.55 4.74
CA PHE A 93 0.94 -23.58 3.97
C PHE A 93 -0.32 -24.25 3.42
N PRO A 94 -1.52 -23.81 3.82
CA PRO A 94 -2.77 -24.45 3.43
C PRO A 94 -3.19 -24.14 1.98
N ILE A 95 -2.66 -23.08 1.41
CA ILE A 95 -2.88 -22.59 0.05
C ILE A 95 -1.54 -22.16 -0.55
N PRO A 96 -1.42 -22.04 -1.89
CA PRO A 96 -0.18 -21.58 -2.52
C PRO A 96 0.29 -20.25 -1.94
N TYR A 97 1.51 -20.20 -1.47
CA TYR A 97 2.14 -19.02 -0.92
C TYR A 97 3.49 -18.76 -1.58
N VAL A 98 3.63 -17.59 -2.19
CA VAL A 98 4.82 -17.17 -2.94
C VAL A 98 5.65 -16.19 -2.13
N LEU A 99 6.92 -16.50 -1.98
CA LEU A 99 7.94 -15.69 -1.30
C LEU A 99 8.88 -15.11 -2.36
N THR A 100 8.75 -13.81 -2.64
CA THR A 100 9.50 -13.13 -3.72
C THR A 100 10.56 -12.21 -3.14
N ASN A 101 11.80 -12.34 -3.59
CA ASN A 101 12.92 -11.53 -3.13
C ASN A 101 13.18 -10.38 -4.11
N CYS A 102 12.61 -9.21 -3.83
CA CYS A 102 12.65 -8.06 -4.74
C CYS A 102 12.86 -6.70 -4.06
N HIS A 103 12.79 -6.61 -2.75
CA HIS A 103 13.05 -5.38 -2.00
C HIS A 103 14.49 -5.30 -1.52
N ASN A 104 15.06 -6.41 -1.04
CA ASN A 104 16.46 -6.54 -0.65
C ASN A 104 17.23 -7.43 -1.63
N SER A 105 16.96 -7.31 -2.91
CA SER A 105 17.48 -8.22 -3.95
C SER A 105 18.95 -7.99 -4.32
N LEU A 106 19.71 -7.25 -3.50
CA LEU A 106 21.15 -7.04 -3.62
C LEU A 106 21.59 -6.23 -4.86
N CYS A 107 20.68 -5.52 -5.53
CA CYS A 107 21.03 -4.59 -6.61
C CYS A 107 21.70 -3.31 -6.11
N ALA A 108 21.18 -2.77 -5.00
CA ALA A 108 21.67 -1.54 -4.39
C ALA A 108 21.72 -1.63 -2.86
N VAL A 109 20.91 -2.51 -2.26
CA VAL A 109 20.96 -2.86 -0.83
C VAL A 109 21.61 -4.22 -0.73
N GLY A 110 22.73 -4.34 -0.03
CA GLY A 110 23.46 -5.58 0.04
C GLY A 110 24.10 -5.82 1.39
N GLY A 111 24.10 -7.07 1.81
CA GLY A 111 24.74 -7.54 3.02
C GLY A 111 24.32 -8.96 3.36
N THR A 112 25.15 -9.66 4.12
CA THR A 112 24.86 -11.01 4.61
C THR A 112 23.51 -11.08 5.31
N ILE A 113 23.13 -10.02 6.03
CA ILE A 113 21.84 -9.91 6.73
C ILE A 113 20.63 -10.05 5.77
N ASN A 114 20.74 -9.58 4.55
CA ASN A 114 19.67 -9.69 3.56
C ASN A 114 19.61 -11.10 2.96
N GLU A 115 20.79 -11.70 2.70
CA GLU A 115 20.86 -13.06 2.19
C GLU A 115 20.40 -14.09 3.22
N ASP A 116 20.60 -13.83 4.52
CA ASP A 116 20.05 -14.66 5.60
C ASP A 116 18.51 -14.70 5.55
N ASP A 117 17.84 -13.59 5.27
CA ASP A 117 16.39 -13.53 5.07
C ASP A 117 15.95 -14.35 3.84
N HIS A 118 16.74 -14.30 2.75
CA HIS A 118 16.49 -15.10 1.54
C HIS A 118 16.62 -16.60 1.83
N MET A 119 17.66 -17.01 2.53
CA MET A 119 17.87 -18.41 2.91
C MET A 119 16.80 -18.93 3.88
N PHE A 120 16.34 -18.06 4.80
CA PHE A 120 15.17 -18.36 5.63
C PHE A 120 13.93 -18.61 4.74
N GLY A 121 13.64 -17.74 3.78
CA GLY A 121 12.52 -17.88 2.86
C GLY A 121 12.57 -19.17 2.05
N LEU A 122 13.72 -19.53 1.48
CA LEU A 122 13.91 -20.77 0.72
C LEU A 122 13.65 -22.01 1.59
N THR A 123 14.24 -22.06 2.78
CA THR A 123 14.08 -23.21 3.68
C THR A 123 12.66 -23.30 4.23
N CYS A 124 11.97 -22.18 4.45
CA CYS A 124 10.56 -22.16 4.80
C CYS A 124 9.66 -22.62 3.63
N ALA A 125 9.94 -22.23 2.40
CA ALA A 125 9.21 -22.70 1.22
C ALA A 125 9.31 -24.22 1.08
N LYS A 126 10.48 -24.78 1.31
CA LYS A 126 10.68 -26.25 1.35
C LYS A 126 9.90 -26.89 2.48
N LYS A 127 10.08 -26.38 3.70
CA LYS A 127 9.46 -26.97 4.90
C LYS A 127 7.94 -26.96 4.86
N TYR A 128 7.35 -25.84 4.45
CA TYR A 128 5.90 -25.62 4.54
C TYR A 128 5.15 -25.81 3.21
N GLY A 129 5.85 -26.10 2.13
CA GLY A 129 5.19 -26.35 0.84
C GLY A 129 4.88 -25.09 0.03
N GLY A 130 5.79 -24.13 0.02
CA GLY A 130 5.65 -22.85 -0.70
C GLY A 130 6.36 -22.76 -2.03
N ILE A 131 6.36 -21.55 -2.59
CA ILE A 131 7.08 -21.17 -3.81
C ILE A 131 8.08 -20.08 -3.43
N TYR A 132 9.33 -20.21 -3.86
CA TYR A 132 10.38 -19.24 -3.59
C TYR A 132 10.94 -18.67 -4.89
N VAL A 133 10.82 -17.37 -5.07
CA VAL A 133 11.35 -16.62 -6.21
C VAL A 133 12.65 -15.93 -5.76
N PRO A 134 13.81 -16.35 -6.27
CA PRO A 134 15.09 -15.78 -5.84
C PRO A 134 15.25 -14.31 -6.30
N PRO A 135 16.24 -13.59 -5.72
CA PRO A 135 16.56 -12.22 -6.14
C PRO A 135 16.80 -12.10 -7.65
N HIS A 136 16.50 -10.94 -8.20
CA HIS A 136 16.69 -10.55 -9.61
C HIS A 136 15.74 -11.23 -10.61
N GLN A 137 14.86 -12.15 -10.19
CA GLN A 137 13.98 -12.87 -11.12
C GLN A 137 12.72 -12.07 -11.47
N ALA A 138 12.06 -11.49 -10.49
CA ALA A 138 10.88 -10.66 -10.70
C ALA A 138 10.60 -9.76 -9.50
N VAL A 139 9.91 -8.64 -9.72
CA VAL A 139 9.20 -7.97 -8.63
C VAL A 139 7.94 -8.77 -8.27
N ILE A 140 7.52 -8.69 -7.01
CA ILE A 140 6.41 -9.51 -6.45
C ILE A 140 5.17 -9.50 -7.36
N HIS A 141 4.73 -8.31 -7.80
CA HIS A 141 3.48 -8.20 -8.56
C HIS A 141 3.62 -8.67 -10.00
N GLN A 142 4.80 -8.57 -10.60
CA GLN A 142 4.99 -9.09 -11.94
C GLN A 142 4.99 -10.63 -11.96
N PHE A 143 5.66 -11.26 -10.99
CA PHE A 143 5.58 -12.72 -10.85
C PHE A 143 4.14 -13.18 -10.62
N ALA A 144 3.39 -12.47 -9.76
CA ALA A 144 1.99 -12.80 -9.49
C ALA A 144 1.11 -12.67 -10.75
N ARG A 145 1.30 -11.65 -11.57
CA ARG A 145 0.60 -11.45 -12.84
C ARG A 145 0.89 -12.59 -13.82
N GLU A 146 2.18 -12.92 -13.97
CA GLU A 146 2.63 -13.93 -14.93
C GLU A 146 2.28 -15.37 -14.49
N MET A 147 2.26 -15.67 -13.16
CA MET A 147 2.22 -17.04 -12.66
C MET A 147 1.05 -17.36 -11.73
N LEU A 148 0.37 -16.38 -11.13
CA LEU A 148 -0.62 -16.63 -10.07
C LEU A 148 -2.03 -16.15 -10.39
N ALA A 149 -2.18 -15.00 -11.07
CA ALA A 149 -3.48 -14.40 -11.36
C ALA A 149 -4.39 -15.37 -12.10
N GLY A 150 -5.69 -15.29 -11.89
CA GLY A 150 -6.72 -16.07 -12.57
C GLY A 150 -8.07 -15.38 -12.48
N GLY A 151 -8.89 -15.50 -13.53
CA GLY A 151 -10.21 -14.89 -13.62
C GLY A 151 -11.15 -15.37 -12.51
N GLY A 152 -11.74 -14.44 -11.78
CA GLY A 152 -12.62 -14.72 -10.65
C GLY A 152 -11.93 -15.19 -9.38
N LYS A 153 -10.58 -15.19 -9.32
CA LYS A 153 -9.81 -15.56 -8.14
C LYS A 153 -9.59 -14.38 -7.19
N MET A 154 -9.25 -14.70 -5.94
CA MET A 154 -8.83 -13.72 -4.94
C MET A 154 -7.42 -14.03 -4.43
N ILE A 155 -6.57 -13.00 -4.39
CA ILE A 155 -5.18 -13.09 -3.88
C ILE A 155 -4.97 -12.06 -2.78
N LEU A 156 -4.39 -12.49 -1.65
CA LEU A 156 -3.94 -11.60 -0.59
C LEU A 156 -2.42 -11.47 -0.63
N GLY A 157 -1.94 -10.23 -0.59
CA GLY A 157 -0.52 -9.94 -0.55
C GLY A 157 -0.11 -9.06 0.63
N SER A 158 1.15 -9.18 1.04
CA SER A 158 1.72 -8.33 2.09
C SER A 158 2.22 -6.97 1.59
N ASP A 159 2.08 -6.71 0.31
CA ASP A 159 2.37 -5.41 -0.31
C ASP A 159 1.09 -4.68 -0.69
N SER A 160 1.04 -3.36 -0.48
CA SER A 160 -0.14 -2.54 -0.74
C SER A 160 -0.53 -2.48 -2.23
N HIS A 161 0.43 -2.70 -3.14
CA HIS A 161 0.18 -2.73 -4.59
C HIS A 161 -0.26 -4.11 -5.10
N THR A 162 -0.70 -4.99 -4.23
CA THR A 162 -1.34 -6.26 -4.62
C THR A 162 -2.67 -5.96 -5.30
N ARG A 163 -2.60 -5.73 -6.61
CA ARG A 163 -3.69 -5.38 -7.53
C ARG A 163 -3.53 -6.15 -8.83
N TYR A 164 -4.46 -7.05 -9.12
CA TYR A 164 -4.45 -7.91 -10.32
C TYR A 164 -5.82 -7.90 -11.00
N GLY A 165 -6.63 -6.88 -10.71
CA GLY A 165 -7.97 -6.71 -11.23
C GLY A 165 -8.02 -6.67 -12.75
N ALA A 166 -7.02 -6.08 -13.40
CA ALA A 166 -6.89 -6.04 -14.86
C ALA A 166 -6.89 -7.44 -15.50
N LEU A 167 -6.48 -8.47 -14.77
CA LEU A 167 -6.45 -9.87 -15.20
C LEU A 167 -7.65 -10.68 -14.65
N GLY A 168 -8.63 -10.02 -14.05
CA GLY A 168 -9.82 -10.65 -13.50
C GLY A 168 -9.64 -11.23 -12.08
N THR A 169 -8.53 -10.94 -11.41
CA THR A 169 -8.26 -11.38 -10.03
C THR A 169 -8.50 -10.23 -9.05
N MET A 170 -9.46 -10.37 -8.15
CA MET A 170 -9.63 -9.42 -7.07
C MET A 170 -8.52 -9.63 -6.03
N ALA A 171 -7.58 -8.70 -5.99
CA ALA A 171 -6.42 -8.79 -5.11
C ALA A 171 -6.42 -7.67 -4.08
N MET A 172 -5.98 -8.01 -2.87
CA MET A 172 -5.92 -7.10 -1.73
C MET A 172 -4.52 -7.09 -1.13
N GLY A 173 -4.03 -5.89 -0.83
CA GLY A 173 -2.78 -5.71 -0.13
C GLY A 173 -3.03 -5.35 1.33
N GLU A 174 -2.57 -6.19 2.25
CA GLU A 174 -2.80 -6.04 3.69
C GLU A 174 -1.51 -6.22 4.49
N GLY A 175 -1.57 -5.98 5.79
CA GLY A 175 -0.46 -6.24 6.69
C GLY A 175 -0.22 -7.73 6.94
N GLY A 176 0.96 -8.08 7.42
CA GLY A 176 1.37 -9.45 7.69
C GLY A 176 0.38 -10.27 8.49
N PRO A 177 -0.23 -9.74 9.57
CA PRO A 177 -1.20 -10.47 10.37
C PRO A 177 -2.41 -11.00 9.60
N GLU A 178 -2.88 -10.31 8.56
CA GLU A 178 -3.99 -10.82 7.74
C GLU A 178 -3.57 -12.04 6.91
N LEU A 179 -2.31 -12.07 6.45
CA LEU A 179 -1.75 -13.27 5.80
C LEU A 179 -1.59 -14.41 6.80
N VAL A 180 -1.17 -14.13 8.03
CA VAL A 180 -1.09 -15.12 9.12
C VAL A 180 -2.43 -15.81 9.35
N LYS A 181 -3.54 -15.04 9.36
CA LYS A 181 -4.90 -15.61 9.46
C LYS A 181 -5.16 -16.62 8.34
N GLN A 182 -4.81 -16.31 7.11
CA GLN A 182 -4.98 -17.22 5.98
C GLN A 182 -4.05 -18.47 6.11
N LEU A 183 -2.81 -18.28 6.55
CA LEU A 183 -1.86 -19.38 6.80
C LEU A 183 -2.34 -20.32 7.91
N LEU A 184 -3.14 -19.84 8.85
CA LEU A 184 -3.79 -20.60 9.91
C LEU A 184 -5.21 -21.07 9.50
N SER A 185 -5.55 -21.01 8.21
CA SER A 185 -6.87 -21.37 7.66
C SER A 185 -8.05 -20.60 8.24
N LYS A 186 -7.80 -19.38 8.75
CA LYS A 186 -8.82 -18.45 9.21
C LYS A 186 -9.29 -17.55 8.07
N THR A 187 -10.17 -16.62 8.37
CA THR A 187 -10.83 -15.74 7.38
C THR A 187 -10.33 -14.29 7.47
N TYR A 188 -10.54 -13.58 6.38
CA TYR A 188 -10.43 -12.13 6.32
C TYR A 188 -11.83 -11.54 6.45
N ASP A 189 -12.08 -10.86 7.55
CA ASP A 189 -13.40 -10.41 7.93
C ASP A 189 -13.60 -8.94 7.57
N ILE A 190 -14.63 -8.65 6.76
CA ILE A 190 -14.99 -7.30 6.33
C ILE A 190 -16.51 -7.16 6.20
N ASN A 191 -17.02 -5.94 6.31
CA ASN A 191 -18.36 -5.63 5.81
C ASN A 191 -18.37 -5.60 4.28
N MET A 192 -19.52 -5.86 3.65
CA MET A 192 -19.66 -5.74 2.20
C MET A 192 -19.24 -4.33 1.76
N PRO A 193 -18.18 -4.20 0.94
CA PRO A 193 -17.76 -2.88 0.48
C PRO A 193 -18.71 -2.30 -0.56
N GLY A 194 -18.78 -0.98 -0.63
CA GLY A 194 -19.39 -0.31 -1.77
C GLY A 194 -18.60 -0.56 -3.05
N VAL A 195 -19.27 -0.51 -4.20
CA VAL A 195 -18.66 -0.69 -5.51
C VAL A 195 -18.87 0.56 -6.36
N VAL A 196 -17.76 1.13 -6.85
CA VAL A 196 -17.77 2.33 -7.70
C VAL A 196 -17.32 1.93 -9.11
N ALA A 197 -18.14 2.27 -10.10
CA ALA A 197 -17.75 2.07 -11.50
C ALA A 197 -16.67 3.08 -11.91
N ILE A 198 -15.63 2.60 -12.53
CA ILE A 198 -14.67 3.43 -13.27
C ILE A 198 -14.97 3.22 -14.75
N TYR A 199 -15.75 4.13 -15.29
CA TYR A 199 -16.24 4.03 -16.67
C TYR A 199 -15.26 4.66 -17.64
N LEU A 200 -14.62 3.83 -18.44
CA LEU A 200 -13.64 4.25 -19.43
C LEU A 200 -14.31 4.40 -20.80
N ASP A 201 -14.12 5.56 -21.43
CA ASP A 201 -14.63 5.86 -22.76
C ASP A 201 -13.52 6.40 -23.67
N GLY A 202 -13.68 6.22 -24.97
CA GLY A 202 -12.67 6.61 -25.95
C GLY A 202 -11.41 5.75 -25.92
N GLU A 203 -10.31 6.30 -26.44
CA GLU A 203 -8.99 5.65 -26.47
C GLU A 203 -7.88 6.66 -26.19
N PRO A 204 -6.75 6.25 -25.56
CA PRO A 204 -5.63 7.15 -25.30
C PRO A 204 -5.02 7.68 -26.58
N MET A 205 -4.63 8.94 -26.60
CA MET A 205 -3.86 9.52 -27.70
C MET A 205 -2.42 8.99 -27.69
N LYS A 206 -1.77 9.09 -28.84
CA LYS A 206 -0.35 8.73 -29.03
C LYS A 206 0.51 9.48 -27.99
N GLY A 207 1.35 8.77 -27.26
CA GLY A 207 2.23 9.34 -26.22
C GLY A 207 1.63 9.35 -24.80
N VAL A 208 0.34 9.08 -24.63
CA VAL A 208 -0.29 8.90 -23.31
C VAL A 208 -0.14 7.45 -22.87
N GLY A 209 0.33 7.24 -21.65
CA GLY A 209 0.53 5.92 -21.07
C GLY A 209 -0.33 5.65 -19.84
N PRO A 210 -0.19 4.46 -19.25
CA PRO A 210 -1.02 4.04 -18.12
C PRO A 210 -0.87 4.94 -16.88
N GLN A 211 0.32 5.47 -16.62
CA GLN A 211 0.54 6.34 -15.47
C GLN A 211 -0.23 7.66 -15.61
N ASP A 212 -0.39 8.17 -16.83
CA ASP A 212 -1.15 9.40 -17.07
C ASP A 212 -2.63 9.22 -16.70
N VAL A 213 -3.22 8.10 -17.11
CA VAL A 213 -4.61 7.75 -16.77
C VAL A 213 -4.76 7.53 -15.25
N ALA A 214 -3.83 6.81 -14.64
CA ALA A 214 -3.84 6.56 -13.21
C ALA A 214 -3.74 7.85 -12.39
N LEU A 215 -2.81 8.76 -12.73
CA LEU A 215 -2.64 10.03 -12.03
C LEU A 215 -3.86 10.95 -12.21
N ALA A 216 -4.49 10.95 -13.37
CA ALA A 216 -5.73 11.71 -13.59
C ALA A 216 -6.86 11.20 -12.67
N ILE A 217 -7.00 9.89 -12.50
CA ILE A 217 -7.98 9.30 -11.60
C ILE A 217 -7.63 9.62 -10.14
N ILE A 218 -6.39 9.40 -9.70
CA ILE A 218 -5.94 9.65 -8.33
C ILE A 218 -6.20 11.11 -7.92
N GLY A 219 -5.83 12.06 -8.78
CA GLY A 219 -6.06 13.49 -8.54
C GLY A 219 -7.53 13.84 -8.37
N ALA A 220 -8.44 13.13 -9.05
CA ALA A 220 -9.88 13.38 -8.96
C ALA A 220 -10.55 12.79 -7.71
N VAL A 221 -10.04 11.68 -7.16
CA VAL A 221 -10.78 10.89 -6.16
C VAL A 221 -10.12 10.85 -4.77
N PHE A 222 -8.86 11.24 -4.63
CA PHE A 222 -8.13 11.07 -3.38
C PHE A 222 -8.60 12.02 -2.26
N GLU A 223 -8.62 13.32 -2.51
CA GLU A 223 -8.93 14.33 -1.46
C GLU A 223 -10.35 14.19 -0.90
N ASN A 224 -11.32 13.92 -1.77
CA ASN A 224 -12.72 13.75 -1.40
C ASN A 224 -13.07 12.36 -0.86
N GLY A 225 -12.11 11.41 -0.92
CA GLY A 225 -12.31 10.03 -0.47
C GLY A 225 -13.38 9.26 -1.25
N TYR A 226 -13.64 9.62 -2.50
CA TYR A 226 -14.75 9.10 -3.30
C TYR A 226 -14.79 7.57 -3.39
N VAL A 227 -13.63 6.94 -3.51
CA VAL A 227 -13.47 5.48 -3.59
C VAL A 227 -12.88 4.85 -2.33
N LYS A 228 -12.70 5.63 -1.25
CA LYS A 228 -12.08 5.14 -0.01
C LYS A 228 -12.80 3.90 0.54
N ASN A 229 -12.04 2.82 0.78
CA ASN A 229 -12.53 1.52 1.27
C ASN A 229 -13.59 0.84 0.39
N LYS A 230 -13.76 1.27 -0.86
CA LYS A 230 -14.66 0.67 -1.83
C LYS A 230 -13.88 -0.14 -2.88
N VAL A 231 -14.58 -0.94 -3.66
CA VAL A 231 -14.00 -1.63 -4.81
C VAL A 231 -14.18 -0.75 -6.05
N MET A 232 -13.11 -0.55 -6.81
CA MET A 232 -13.13 0.12 -8.11
C MET A 232 -13.36 -0.93 -9.19
N GLU A 233 -14.51 -0.88 -9.88
CA GLU A 233 -14.85 -1.80 -10.97
C GLU A 233 -14.74 -1.08 -12.31
N PHE A 234 -13.75 -1.48 -13.12
CA PHE A 234 -13.45 -0.86 -14.41
C PHE A 234 -14.31 -1.45 -15.52
N VAL A 235 -15.12 -0.61 -16.13
CA VAL A 235 -16.13 -0.93 -17.13
C VAL A 235 -16.13 0.08 -18.26
N GLY A 236 -17.03 -0.07 -19.21
CA GLY A 236 -17.20 0.84 -20.34
C GLY A 236 -16.43 0.39 -21.60
N PRO A 237 -16.73 1.02 -22.76
CA PRO A 237 -16.19 0.61 -24.06
C PRO A 237 -14.71 0.91 -24.22
N GLY A 238 -14.16 1.87 -23.47
CA GLY A 238 -12.74 2.20 -23.51
C GLY A 238 -11.84 1.08 -22.99
N VAL A 239 -12.35 0.16 -22.16
CA VAL A 239 -11.56 -0.97 -21.64
C VAL A 239 -10.97 -1.80 -22.77
N GLU A 240 -11.76 -2.12 -23.80
CA GLU A 240 -11.31 -2.92 -24.96
C GLU A 240 -10.23 -2.24 -25.81
N LYS A 241 -10.07 -0.91 -25.68
CA LYS A 241 -9.03 -0.16 -26.40
C LYS A 241 -7.65 -0.29 -25.76
N LEU A 242 -7.57 -0.72 -24.52
CA LEU A 242 -6.35 -0.82 -23.75
C LEU A 242 -5.75 -2.23 -23.84
N SER A 243 -4.44 -2.31 -24.04
CA SER A 243 -3.70 -3.58 -23.92
C SER A 243 -3.74 -4.12 -22.48
N ALA A 244 -3.40 -5.39 -22.28
CA ALA A 244 -3.28 -5.97 -20.95
C ALA A 244 -2.24 -5.21 -20.10
N ASP A 245 -1.06 -4.90 -20.64
CA ASP A 245 0.00 -4.14 -19.96
C ASP A 245 -0.47 -2.74 -19.55
N PHE A 246 -1.23 -2.06 -20.41
CA PHE A 246 -1.78 -0.75 -20.09
C PHE A 246 -2.77 -0.82 -18.91
N ARG A 247 -3.71 -1.78 -18.94
CA ARG A 247 -4.67 -2.00 -17.84
C ARG A 247 -3.94 -2.33 -16.52
N ILE A 248 -2.92 -3.18 -16.58
CA ILE A 248 -2.08 -3.54 -15.43
C ILE A 248 -1.40 -2.30 -14.83
N GLY A 249 -0.89 -1.41 -15.68
CA GLY A 249 -0.26 -0.16 -15.22
C GLY A 249 -1.23 0.80 -14.53
N VAL A 250 -2.48 0.90 -15.01
CA VAL A 250 -3.53 1.67 -14.33
C VAL A 250 -3.96 0.99 -13.03
N ASP A 251 -4.19 -0.32 -13.08
CA ASP A 251 -4.74 -1.11 -11.99
C ASP A 251 -3.85 -1.06 -10.73
N VAL A 252 -2.54 -1.20 -10.88
CA VAL A 252 -1.60 -1.19 -9.76
C VAL A 252 -1.60 0.15 -9.00
N MET A 253 -1.88 1.24 -9.69
CA MET A 253 -1.93 2.58 -9.10
C MET A 253 -3.23 2.87 -8.35
N THR A 254 -4.26 2.04 -8.46
CA THR A 254 -5.51 2.20 -7.70
C THR A 254 -5.29 2.17 -6.19
N THR A 255 -4.21 1.55 -5.72
CA THR A 255 -3.81 1.59 -4.31
C THR A 255 -3.68 3.02 -3.77
N GLU A 256 -3.21 3.96 -4.58
CA GLU A 256 -2.99 5.36 -4.18
C GLU A 256 -4.30 6.17 -4.10
N THR A 257 -5.44 5.56 -4.41
CA THR A 257 -6.78 6.15 -4.20
C THR A 257 -7.38 5.80 -2.84
N THR A 258 -6.70 4.98 -2.02
CA THR A 258 -7.21 4.39 -0.76
C THR A 258 -8.40 3.42 -0.95
N CYS A 259 -8.66 2.92 -2.15
CA CYS A 259 -9.65 1.89 -2.39
C CYS A 259 -9.28 0.56 -1.72
N LEU A 260 -10.28 -0.27 -1.45
CA LEU A 260 -10.07 -1.61 -0.87
C LEU A 260 -9.43 -2.56 -1.89
N SER A 261 -9.97 -2.59 -3.11
CA SER A 261 -9.50 -3.43 -4.20
C SER A 261 -9.97 -2.86 -5.55
N SER A 262 -9.56 -3.51 -6.63
CA SER A 262 -9.97 -3.21 -7.99
C SER A 262 -10.28 -4.49 -8.75
N ILE A 263 -11.17 -4.38 -9.74
CA ILE A 263 -11.51 -5.46 -10.66
C ILE A 263 -11.92 -4.86 -12.01
N TRP A 264 -11.66 -5.55 -13.10
CA TRP A 264 -11.96 -5.12 -14.45
C TRP A 264 -12.83 -6.14 -15.18
N ARG A 265 -13.64 -5.67 -16.13
CA ARG A 265 -14.20 -6.58 -17.13
C ARG A 265 -13.06 -7.21 -17.94
N THR A 266 -13.19 -8.50 -18.26
CA THR A 266 -12.15 -9.30 -18.95
C THR A 266 -12.71 -10.09 -20.12
N ASP A 267 -13.88 -9.76 -20.63
CA ASP A 267 -14.59 -10.45 -21.68
C ASP A 267 -14.08 -10.08 -23.10
N ASP A 268 -12.77 -9.93 -23.25
CA ASP A 268 -12.12 -9.55 -24.50
C ASP A 268 -10.86 -10.39 -24.80
N ASP A 269 -10.45 -10.36 -26.06
CA ASP A 269 -9.33 -11.17 -26.54
C ASP A 269 -7.97 -10.76 -25.95
N LYS A 270 -7.77 -9.50 -25.54
CA LYS A 270 -6.49 -9.04 -25.01
C LYS A 270 -6.13 -9.71 -23.68
N ILE A 271 -7.11 -9.91 -22.80
CA ILE A 271 -6.88 -10.64 -21.55
C ILE A 271 -6.78 -12.14 -21.80
N ARG A 272 -7.55 -12.69 -22.74
CA ARG A 272 -7.40 -14.10 -23.16
C ARG A 272 -5.98 -14.34 -23.70
N ASP A 273 -5.51 -13.50 -24.62
CA ASP A 273 -4.17 -13.59 -25.21
C ASP A 273 -3.07 -13.46 -24.15
N PHE A 274 -3.28 -12.64 -23.11
CA PHE A 274 -2.33 -12.56 -21.99
C PHE A 274 -2.15 -13.94 -21.33
N TYR A 275 -3.24 -14.61 -20.99
CA TYR A 275 -3.17 -15.95 -20.37
C TYR A 275 -2.59 -16.99 -21.35
N ASP A 276 -2.95 -16.93 -22.64
CA ASP A 276 -2.45 -17.83 -23.67
C ASP A 276 -0.92 -17.67 -23.86
N ILE A 277 -0.40 -16.44 -23.91
CA ILE A 277 1.04 -16.14 -24.02
C ILE A 277 1.80 -16.72 -22.83
N HIS A 278 1.20 -16.72 -21.63
CA HIS A 278 1.81 -17.27 -20.42
C HIS A 278 1.59 -18.78 -20.26
N GLY A 279 0.96 -19.46 -21.22
CA GLY A 279 0.66 -20.90 -21.17
C GLY A 279 -0.35 -21.26 -20.07
N ARG A 280 -1.29 -20.36 -19.78
CA ARG A 280 -2.24 -20.45 -18.68
C ARG A 280 -3.68 -20.14 -19.13
N SER A 281 -4.04 -20.63 -20.30
CA SER A 281 -5.36 -20.41 -20.92
C SER A 281 -6.52 -20.84 -20.02
N GLU A 282 -6.30 -21.86 -19.17
CA GLU A 282 -7.29 -22.37 -18.22
C GLU A 282 -7.59 -21.39 -17.06
N ASP A 283 -6.71 -20.45 -16.77
CA ASP A 283 -6.91 -19.42 -15.76
C ASP A 283 -7.71 -18.21 -16.28
N TYR A 284 -7.96 -18.14 -17.60
CA TYR A 284 -8.81 -17.10 -18.16
C TYR A 284 -10.28 -17.33 -17.83
N LYS A 285 -10.98 -16.25 -17.43
CA LYS A 285 -12.44 -16.21 -17.28
C LYS A 285 -12.95 -14.87 -17.80
N ALA A 286 -13.94 -14.91 -18.66
CA ALA A 286 -14.65 -13.71 -19.09
C ALA A 286 -15.50 -13.18 -17.92
N LEU A 287 -15.24 -11.98 -17.46
CA LEU A 287 -15.96 -11.29 -16.40
C LEU A 287 -16.64 -10.05 -16.97
N ASN A 288 -17.92 -9.88 -16.68
CA ASN A 288 -18.74 -8.76 -17.12
C ASN A 288 -19.75 -8.41 -16.04
N PRO A 289 -20.12 -7.12 -15.87
CA PRO A 289 -21.29 -6.77 -15.08
C PRO A 289 -22.56 -7.29 -15.76
N GLY A 290 -23.63 -7.47 -14.99
CA GLY A 290 -24.93 -7.89 -15.52
C GLY A 290 -25.57 -6.85 -16.43
N ALA A 291 -26.68 -7.23 -17.09
CA ALA A 291 -27.37 -6.37 -18.06
C ALA A 291 -27.86 -5.04 -17.46
N VAL A 292 -28.27 -5.04 -16.19
CA VAL A 292 -28.55 -3.83 -15.38
C VAL A 292 -27.78 -3.96 -14.08
N THR A 293 -26.82 -3.10 -13.88
CA THR A 293 -25.94 -3.14 -12.72
C THR A 293 -25.97 -1.81 -11.98
N TYR A 294 -26.12 -1.84 -10.67
CA TYR A 294 -26.10 -0.65 -9.82
C TYR A 294 -24.73 -0.49 -9.17
N TYR A 295 -24.20 0.73 -9.21
CA TYR A 295 -22.97 1.15 -8.54
C TYR A 295 -23.25 2.29 -7.56
N ASP A 296 -22.52 2.33 -6.44
CA ASP A 296 -22.64 3.36 -5.41
C ASP A 296 -22.08 4.73 -5.84
N GLY A 297 -21.51 4.79 -7.02
CA GLY A 297 -20.98 5.98 -7.66
C GLY A 297 -20.28 5.62 -8.97
N MET A 298 -19.87 6.65 -9.72
CA MET A 298 -19.15 6.47 -10.97
C MET A 298 -18.10 7.54 -11.17
N VAL A 299 -16.94 7.10 -11.60
CA VAL A 299 -15.85 7.93 -12.14
C VAL A 299 -15.84 7.74 -13.65
N TYR A 300 -16.30 8.74 -14.40
CA TYR A 300 -16.27 8.74 -15.86
C TYR A 300 -14.92 9.29 -16.32
N VAL A 301 -14.21 8.53 -17.15
CA VAL A 301 -12.89 8.87 -17.67
C VAL A 301 -12.95 8.87 -19.21
N ASN A 302 -12.80 10.05 -19.81
CA ASN A 302 -12.63 10.15 -21.25
C ASN A 302 -11.13 9.99 -21.57
N LEU A 303 -10.74 8.80 -22.04
CA LEU A 303 -9.36 8.45 -22.37
C LEU A 303 -8.79 9.36 -23.46
N SER A 304 -9.62 9.82 -24.42
CA SER A 304 -9.18 10.70 -25.50
C SER A 304 -8.82 12.11 -25.05
N GLU A 305 -9.23 12.50 -23.85
CA GLU A 305 -8.92 13.81 -23.26
C GLU A 305 -7.75 13.76 -22.26
N ILE A 306 -7.27 12.58 -21.91
CA ILE A 306 -6.12 12.45 -21.01
C ILE A 306 -4.87 12.99 -21.72
N ARG A 307 -4.11 13.79 -20.98
CA ARG A 307 -2.83 14.37 -21.37
C ARG A 307 -1.70 13.76 -20.55
N PRO A 308 -0.45 13.85 -20.96
CA PRO A 308 0.68 13.51 -20.11
C PRO A 308 0.60 14.23 -18.76
N MET A 309 0.67 13.46 -17.69
CA MET A 309 0.49 13.91 -16.31
C MET A 309 1.81 13.90 -15.53
N ILE A 310 1.86 14.72 -14.51
CA ILE A 310 2.89 14.71 -13.49
C ILE A 310 2.26 14.85 -12.11
N ALA A 311 2.68 14.00 -11.16
CA ALA A 311 2.35 14.20 -9.75
C ALA A 311 3.55 14.81 -9.03
N MET A 312 3.42 16.06 -8.60
CA MET A 312 4.47 16.80 -7.92
C MET A 312 4.67 16.29 -6.48
N PRO A 313 5.87 16.47 -5.88
CA PRO A 313 6.09 16.09 -4.48
C PRO A 313 5.07 16.75 -3.54
N PHE A 314 4.61 16.10 -2.45
CA PHE A 314 5.06 14.79 -1.94
C PHE A 314 3.89 13.80 -1.83
N HIS A 315 2.94 13.82 -2.76
CA HIS A 315 1.83 12.87 -2.78
C HIS A 315 1.40 12.55 -4.22
N PRO A 316 0.99 11.30 -4.54
CA PRO A 316 0.53 10.93 -5.88
C PRO A 316 -0.72 11.70 -6.36
N SER A 317 -1.49 12.30 -5.45
CA SER A 317 -2.67 13.12 -5.79
C SER A 317 -2.34 14.58 -6.14
N ASN A 318 -1.10 15.03 -5.97
CA ASN A 318 -0.68 16.39 -6.32
C ASN A 318 -0.41 16.50 -7.83
N THR A 319 -1.47 16.32 -8.62
CA THR A 319 -1.41 16.08 -10.06
C THR A 319 -1.67 17.34 -10.89
N TYR A 320 -0.92 17.44 -11.99
CA TYR A 320 -1.08 18.44 -13.05
C TYR A 320 -0.88 17.77 -14.40
N THR A 321 -1.42 18.31 -15.47
CA THR A 321 -0.87 17.99 -16.79
C THR A 321 0.52 18.62 -16.93
N ILE A 322 1.42 18.02 -17.70
CA ILE A 322 2.74 18.60 -17.95
C ILE A 322 2.60 19.96 -18.65
N ASP A 323 1.61 20.10 -19.55
CA ASP A 323 1.30 21.37 -20.22
C ASP A 323 0.87 22.47 -19.23
N GLU A 324 -0.01 22.11 -18.27
CA GLU A 324 -0.45 23.04 -17.20
C GLU A 324 0.72 23.48 -16.32
N LEU A 325 1.57 22.53 -15.92
CA LEU A 325 2.78 22.83 -15.14
C LEU A 325 3.70 23.78 -15.92
N ASN A 326 4.00 23.49 -17.18
CA ASN A 326 4.88 24.32 -18.00
C ASN A 326 4.30 25.72 -18.25
N ALA A 327 2.98 25.85 -18.40
CA ALA A 327 2.32 27.14 -18.63
C ALA A 327 2.29 28.03 -17.35
N ASN A 328 2.26 27.42 -16.16
CA ASN A 328 2.15 28.12 -14.87
C ASN A 328 3.30 27.76 -13.92
N LEU A 329 4.49 27.55 -14.48
CA LEU A 329 5.60 26.88 -13.79
C LEU A 329 5.95 27.50 -12.44
N MET A 330 6.19 28.80 -12.37
CA MET A 330 6.64 29.45 -11.13
C MET A 330 5.57 29.44 -10.04
N ASP A 331 4.29 29.61 -10.40
CA ASP A 331 3.19 29.63 -9.45
C ASP A 331 2.93 28.24 -8.85
N ILE A 332 2.97 27.19 -9.70
CA ILE A 332 2.81 25.82 -9.26
C ILE A 332 4.00 25.38 -8.38
N LEU A 333 5.23 25.70 -8.78
CA LEU A 333 6.41 25.38 -7.96
C LEU A 333 6.38 26.09 -6.60
N ASP A 334 5.90 27.34 -6.55
CA ASP A 334 5.75 28.07 -5.30
C ASP A 334 4.72 27.40 -4.36
N ASP A 335 3.58 26.95 -4.90
CA ASP A 335 2.57 26.21 -4.14
C ASP A 335 3.11 24.85 -3.63
N VAL A 336 3.83 24.11 -4.48
CA VAL A 336 4.48 22.84 -4.10
C VAL A 336 5.51 23.07 -2.99
N GLU A 337 6.36 24.09 -3.09
CA GLU A 337 7.34 24.39 -2.05
C GLU A 337 6.69 24.78 -0.72
N LYS A 338 5.58 25.55 -0.74
CA LYS A 338 4.81 25.88 0.47
C LYS A 338 4.22 24.64 1.14
N LYS A 339 3.61 23.74 0.37
CA LYS A 339 3.07 22.47 0.87
C LYS A 339 4.20 21.59 1.42
N ALA A 340 5.32 21.53 0.70
CA ALA A 340 6.51 20.78 1.13
C ALA A 340 7.07 21.28 2.46
N LYS A 341 7.15 22.61 2.66
CA LYS A 341 7.62 23.18 3.92
C LYS A 341 6.77 22.75 5.12
N VAL A 342 5.47 22.65 4.94
CA VAL A 342 4.55 22.13 5.97
C VAL A 342 4.84 20.65 6.23
N SER A 343 4.88 19.83 5.17
CA SER A 343 5.12 18.38 5.29
C SER A 343 6.47 18.01 5.90
N LEU A 344 7.50 18.81 5.63
CA LEU A 344 8.86 18.61 6.15
C LEU A 344 9.07 19.27 7.53
N GLY A 345 8.08 19.96 8.09
CA GLY A 345 8.16 20.62 9.38
C GLY A 345 9.27 21.67 9.50
N GLY A 346 9.78 22.20 8.38
CA GLY A 346 10.89 23.14 8.34
C GLY A 346 12.26 22.55 8.71
N ALA A 347 12.39 21.23 8.73
CA ALA A 347 13.62 20.53 9.11
C ALA A 347 14.78 20.76 8.14
N VAL A 348 14.48 21.04 6.88
CA VAL A 348 15.44 21.32 5.80
C VAL A 348 14.91 22.40 4.87
N GLU A 349 15.82 23.09 4.19
CA GLU A 349 15.47 23.96 3.08
C GLU A 349 15.16 23.11 1.84
N TYR A 350 14.05 23.41 1.17
CA TYR A 350 13.59 22.72 -0.03
C TYR A 350 13.24 23.73 -1.11
N SER A 351 13.81 23.57 -2.30
CA SER A 351 13.55 24.41 -3.45
C SER A 351 13.39 23.61 -4.73
N LEU A 352 12.42 24.00 -5.55
CA LEU A 352 12.24 23.54 -6.92
C LEU A 352 12.42 24.69 -7.92
N LYS A 353 12.24 25.94 -7.48
CA LYS A 353 12.36 27.13 -8.34
C LYS A 353 13.79 27.35 -8.81
N ASP A 354 14.79 26.89 -8.06
CA ASP A 354 16.21 26.93 -8.47
C ASP A 354 16.54 26.00 -9.65
N LYS A 355 15.63 25.08 -10.00
CA LYS A 355 15.75 24.17 -11.14
C LYS A 355 15.16 24.72 -12.44
N VAL A 356 14.63 25.94 -12.40
CA VAL A 356 14.08 26.58 -13.59
C VAL A 356 15.20 27.31 -14.36
N HIS A 357 15.53 26.78 -15.53
CA HIS A 357 16.54 27.34 -16.42
C HIS A 357 15.89 27.75 -17.75
N ASN A 358 16.02 29.05 -18.11
CA ASN A 358 15.42 29.62 -19.32
C ASN A 358 13.90 29.38 -19.44
N GLY A 359 13.19 29.44 -18.30
CA GLY A 359 11.74 29.22 -18.23
C GLY A 359 11.30 27.75 -18.36
N LYS A 360 12.19 26.80 -18.24
CA LYS A 360 11.91 25.35 -18.28
C LYS A 360 12.40 24.66 -17.00
N LEU A 361 11.64 23.72 -16.51
CA LEU A 361 12.02 22.89 -15.37
C LEU A 361 13.06 21.84 -15.81
N TYR A 362 14.20 21.84 -15.12
CA TYR A 362 15.23 20.81 -15.28
C TYR A 362 15.09 19.76 -14.18
N VAL A 363 15.28 18.49 -14.53
CA VAL A 363 15.30 17.37 -13.59
C VAL A 363 16.62 16.63 -13.70
N GLU A 364 17.11 16.11 -12.58
CA GLU A 364 18.43 15.50 -12.52
C GLU A 364 18.43 13.97 -12.72
N GLN A 365 17.26 13.34 -12.54
CA GLN A 365 17.17 11.88 -12.63
C GLN A 365 15.83 11.44 -13.20
N GLY A 366 15.86 10.43 -14.10
CA GLY A 366 14.70 9.67 -14.54
C GLY A 366 14.82 8.20 -14.13
N ILE A 367 13.72 7.60 -13.69
CA ILE A 367 13.67 6.17 -13.35
C ILE A 367 12.39 5.55 -13.91
N ILE A 368 12.53 4.43 -14.59
CA ILE A 368 11.43 3.56 -15.05
C ILE A 368 11.58 2.23 -14.32
N ALA A 369 10.71 1.96 -13.34
CA ALA A 369 10.94 0.84 -12.43
C ALA A 369 9.65 0.24 -11.84
N GLY A 370 9.81 -0.92 -11.24
CA GLY A 370 8.83 -1.58 -10.40
C GLY A 370 7.64 -2.15 -11.16
N CYS A 371 6.61 -2.45 -10.40
CA CYS A 371 5.38 -3.06 -10.92
C CYS A 371 4.52 -2.12 -11.80
N ALA A 372 4.73 -0.81 -11.70
CA ALA A 372 4.05 0.18 -12.53
C ALA A 372 4.84 0.51 -13.82
N GLY A 373 6.14 0.84 -13.69
CA GLY A 373 6.95 1.32 -14.81
C GLY A 373 7.67 0.22 -15.59
N GLY A 374 8.06 -0.87 -14.92
CA GLY A 374 8.94 -1.91 -15.49
C GLY A 374 8.26 -2.90 -16.46
N GLY A 375 7.03 -2.65 -16.90
CA GLY A 375 6.32 -3.47 -17.87
C GLY A 375 6.94 -3.41 -19.26
N PHE A 376 6.69 -4.45 -20.05
CA PHE A 376 7.28 -4.61 -21.37
C PHE A 376 6.95 -3.46 -22.32
N GLU A 377 5.67 -3.10 -22.44
CA GLU A 377 5.22 -2.04 -23.37
C GLU A 377 5.77 -0.65 -22.95
N ASN A 378 5.85 -0.35 -21.65
CA ASN A 378 6.40 0.91 -21.15
C ASN A 378 7.87 1.07 -21.55
N ILE A 379 8.66 0.00 -21.38
CA ILE A 379 10.09 0.04 -21.70
C ILE A 379 10.31 0.07 -23.21
N CYS A 380 9.51 -0.66 -24.00
CA CYS A 380 9.56 -0.58 -25.47
C CYS A 380 9.24 0.83 -25.97
N ALA A 381 8.20 1.48 -25.41
CA ALA A 381 7.85 2.84 -25.80
C ALA A 381 8.96 3.85 -25.43
N ALA A 382 9.57 3.70 -24.25
CA ALA A 382 10.72 4.52 -23.86
C ALA A 382 11.92 4.32 -24.79
N ALA A 383 12.20 3.08 -25.17
CA ALA A 383 13.27 2.75 -26.13
C ALA A 383 13.00 3.33 -27.52
N ASP A 384 11.76 3.31 -28.01
CA ASP A 384 11.39 3.93 -29.29
C ASP A 384 11.64 5.44 -29.30
N ILE A 385 11.33 6.14 -28.20
CA ILE A 385 11.59 7.57 -28.04
C ILE A 385 13.10 7.87 -28.02
N LEU A 386 13.88 7.02 -27.37
CA LEU A 386 15.32 7.23 -27.18
C LEU A 386 16.18 6.70 -28.35
N LYS A 387 15.60 5.91 -29.23
CA LYS A 387 16.32 5.35 -30.38
C LYS A 387 16.92 6.45 -31.27
N GLY A 388 18.24 6.41 -31.44
CA GLY A 388 18.96 7.44 -32.20
C GLY A 388 19.15 8.75 -31.49
N SER A 389 18.73 8.87 -30.22
CA SER A 389 18.94 10.02 -29.34
C SER A 389 19.96 9.70 -28.26
N ASN A 390 20.19 10.63 -27.34
CA ASN A 390 21.00 10.41 -26.13
C ASN A 390 20.50 11.31 -24.99
N ILE A 391 20.82 10.90 -23.76
CA ILE A 391 20.42 11.61 -22.53
C ILE A 391 21.35 12.81 -22.18
N GLY A 392 22.41 13.04 -22.97
CA GLY A 392 23.42 14.06 -22.68
C GLY A 392 24.54 13.56 -21.77
N ALA A 393 25.50 14.47 -21.50
CA ALA A 393 26.68 14.20 -20.66
C ALA A 393 26.73 15.14 -19.44
N ASP A 394 25.59 15.68 -19.05
CA ASP A 394 25.44 16.56 -17.88
C ASP A 394 24.84 15.78 -16.69
N ALA A 395 24.26 16.45 -15.73
CA ALA A 395 23.78 15.88 -14.46
C ALA A 395 22.63 14.85 -14.61
N PHE A 396 21.84 14.93 -15.69
CA PHE A 396 20.72 14.01 -15.88
C PHE A 396 21.16 12.56 -16.06
N THR A 397 20.52 11.64 -15.32
CA THR A 397 20.71 10.20 -15.43
C THR A 397 19.39 9.49 -15.67
N LEU A 398 19.42 8.32 -16.34
CA LEU A 398 18.25 7.47 -16.55
C LEU A 398 18.55 6.03 -16.15
N SER A 399 17.76 5.48 -15.23
CA SER A 399 17.80 4.06 -14.86
C SER A 399 16.51 3.35 -15.26
N VAL A 400 16.63 2.14 -15.81
CA VAL A 400 15.52 1.30 -16.26
C VAL A 400 15.61 -0.07 -15.60
N TYR A 401 14.50 -0.51 -14.98
CA TYR A 401 14.39 -1.78 -14.27
C TYR A 401 13.22 -2.59 -14.85
N PRO A 402 13.46 -3.52 -15.79
CA PRO A 402 12.43 -4.47 -16.20
C PRO A 402 11.85 -5.22 -15.00
N ALA A 403 10.53 -5.38 -14.98
CA ALA A 403 9.83 -5.93 -13.80
C ALA A 403 10.08 -7.42 -13.58
N SER A 404 10.57 -8.14 -14.61
CA SER A 404 10.93 -9.55 -14.51
C SER A 404 12.04 -9.94 -15.49
N THR A 405 12.72 -11.05 -15.20
CA THR A 405 13.72 -11.63 -16.09
C THR A 405 13.12 -12.06 -17.45
N PRO A 406 11.91 -12.65 -17.55
CA PRO A 406 11.28 -12.88 -18.83
C PRO A 406 11.13 -11.61 -19.68
N ILE A 407 10.69 -10.49 -19.08
CA ILE A 407 10.63 -9.18 -19.75
C ILE A 407 12.04 -8.73 -20.18
N TYR A 408 13.03 -8.84 -19.29
CA TYR A 408 14.41 -8.44 -19.57
C TYR A 408 14.99 -9.19 -20.78
N VAL A 409 14.78 -10.51 -20.81
CA VAL A 409 15.27 -11.36 -21.92
C VAL A 409 14.59 -11.00 -23.24
N GLU A 410 13.28 -10.74 -23.22
CA GLU A 410 12.55 -10.36 -24.44
C GLU A 410 12.98 -8.98 -24.98
N LEU A 411 13.24 -8.02 -24.07
CA LEU A 411 13.84 -6.72 -24.44
C LEU A 411 15.25 -6.87 -25.04
N ALA A 412 16.03 -7.86 -24.56
CA ALA A 412 17.32 -8.18 -25.16
C ALA A 412 17.18 -8.77 -26.56
N ARG A 413 16.25 -9.73 -26.73
CA ARG A 413 16.00 -10.41 -28.00
C ARG A 413 15.54 -9.44 -29.11
N ASN A 414 14.72 -8.45 -28.77
CA ASN A 414 14.18 -7.49 -29.73
C ASN A 414 15.03 -6.21 -29.88
N GLY A 415 16.20 -6.14 -29.23
CA GLY A 415 17.18 -5.05 -29.36
C GLY A 415 16.86 -3.80 -28.55
N ARG A 416 15.79 -3.76 -27.72
CA ARG A 416 15.40 -2.58 -26.94
C ARG A 416 16.41 -2.22 -25.86
N LEU A 417 17.08 -3.22 -25.26
CA LEU A 417 18.16 -2.95 -24.33
C LEU A 417 19.33 -2.22 -25.02
N ALA A 418 19.66 -2.62 -26.23
CA ALA A 418 20.74 -1.96 -26.97
C ALA A 418 20.38 -0.50 -27.29
N ASP A 419 19.14 -0.22 -27.70
CA ASP A 419 18.67 1.13 -27.98
C ASP A 419 18.76 2.03 -26.73
N LEU A 420 18.30 1.53 -25.56
CA LEU A 420 18.35 2.25 -24.28
C LEU A 420 19.78 2.52 -23.82
N MET A 421 20.67 1.50 -23.86
CA MET A 421 22.04 1.62 -23.42
C MET A 421 22.86 2.52 -24.36
N ALA A 422 22.63 2.47 -25.66
CA ALA A 422 23.25 3.37 -26.63
C ALA A 422 22.84 4.83 -26.40
N ALA A 423 21.62 5.09 -25.91
CA ALA A 423 21.18 6.42 -25.52
C ALA A 423 21.79 6.91 -24.19
N GLY A 424 22.44 6.05 -23.42
CA GLY A 424 23.07 6.36 -22.13
C GLY A 424 22.27 5.91 -20.90
N ALA A 425 21.17 5.18 -21.07
CA ALA A 425 20.42 4.63 -19.95
C ALA A 425 21.18 3.47 -19.26
N ILE A 426 20.99 3.34 -17.95
CA ILE A 426 21.49 2.22 -17.15
C ILE A 426 20.37 1.21 -16.99
N VAL A 427 20.54 0.00 -17.52
CA VAL A 427 19.53 -1.07 -17.39
C VAL A 427 19.96 -2.04 -16.30
N LYS A 428 19.05 -2.29 -15.35
CA LYS A 428 19.28 -3.15 -14.18
C LYS A 428 18.25 -4.28 -14.14
N THR A 429 18.44 -5.24 -13.22
CA THR A 429 17.53 -6.37 -13.03
C THR A 429 16.30 -6.00 -12.22
N ALA A 430 15.31 -6.90 -12.11
CA ALA A 430 14.09 -6.70 -11.33
C ALA A 430 14.38 -6.36 -9.86
N PHE A 431 13.94 -5.20 -9.42
CA PHE A 431 14.19 -4.68 -8.09
C PHE A 431 13.19 -3.58 -7.72
N CYS A 432 12.59 -3.65 -6.54
CA CYS A 432 11.65 -2.65 -6.05
C CYS A 432 12.31 -1.44 -5.37
N GLY A 433 13.62 -1.46 -5.15
CA GLY A 433 14.36 -0.46 -4.38
C GLY A 433 14.07 1.00 -4.74
N PRO A 434 14.04 1.40 -6.02
CA PRO A 434 13.72 2.77 -6.40
C PRO A 434 12.32 3.24 -5.98
N CYS A 435 11.38 2.32 -5.76
CA CYS A 435 10.02 2.68 -5.32
C CYS A 435 9.93 3.03 -3.82
N PHE A 436 10.95 2.67 -3.01
CA PHE A 436 10.92 2.88 -1.55
C PHE A 436 12.22 3.47 -0.96
N GLY A 437 13.07 4.05 -1.78
CA GLY A 437 14.27 4.76 -1.34
C GLY A 437 15.47 3.88 -0.98
N ALA A 438 15.57 2.70 -1.58
CA ALA A 438 16.68 1.76 -1.35
C ALA A 438 17.57 1.57 -2.60
N GLY A 439 17.73 2.57 -3.43
CA GLY A 439 18.61 2.52 -4.59
C GLY A 439 18.36 3.68 -5.54
N ASP A 440 19.36 3.99 -6.37
CA ASP A 440 19.35 5.13 -7.28
C ASP A 440 19.00 6.45 -6.57
N THR A 441 19.63 6.71 -5.43
CA THR A 441 19.43 7.93 -4.66
C THR A 441 20.05 9.11 -5.41
N PRO A 442 19.30 10.18 -5.69
CA PRO A 442 19.83 11.36 -6.36
C PRO A 442 20.63 12.25 -5.41
N ALA A 443 21.30 13.26 -5.96
CA ALA A 443 22.03 14.24 -5.17
C ALA A 443 21.10 15.07 -4.26
N ASN A 444 21.69 15.79 -3.29
CA ASN A 444 20.93 16.69 -2.44
C ASN A 444 20.20 17.75 -3.26
N ASN A 445 18.98 18.07 -2.88
CA ASN A 445 18.05 19.00 -3.56
C ASN A 445 17.71 18.61 -5.01
N ALA A 446 18.01 17.39 -5.47
CA ALA A 446 17.65 16.95 -6.81
C ALA A 446 16.15 16.63 -6.93
N LEU A 447 15.60 16.79 -8.14
CA LEU A 447 14.28 16.33 -8.54
C LEU A 447 14.44 15.07 -9.41
N SER A 448 13.86 13.96 -8.97
CA SER A 448 13.80 12.71 -9.71
C SER A 448 12.39 12.51 -10.29
N ILE A 449 12.29 12.26 -11.59
CA ILE A 449 11.01 11.85 -12.21
C ILE A 449 10.96 10.34 -12.35
N ARG A 450 9.88 9.71 -11.88
CA ARG A 450 9.79 8.25 -11.80
C ARG A 450 8.47 7.72 -12.33
N HIS A 451 8.54 6.69 -13.16
CA HIS A 451 7.43 5.79 -13.34
C HIS A 451 7.55 4.69 -12.29
N SER A 452 7.05 5.00 -11.13
CA SER A 452 6.94 4.15 -9.95
C SER A 452 5.62 4.48 -9.26
N THR A 453 5.40 4.00 -8.04
CA THR A 453 4.07 4.09 -7.43
C THR A 453 3.88 5.26 -6.48
N ARG A 454 4.95 5.78 -5.85
CA ARG A 454 4.84 6.79 -4.78
C ARG A 454 5.94 7.84 -4.84
N ASN A 455 5.59 9.05 -4.39
CA ASN A 455 6.49 10.21 -4.28
C ASN A 455 6.43 10.89 -2.89
N PHE A 456 6.13 10.12 -1.84
CA PHE A 456 6.16 10.60 -0.46
C PHE A 456 7.54 11.14 -0.08
N PRO A 457 7.65 11.98 0.98
CA PRO A 457 8.94 12.44 1.46
C PRO A 457 9.93 11.28 1.67
N ASN A 458 11.17 11.47 1.28
CA ASN A 458 12.28 10.52 1.42
C ASN A 458 12.15 9.20 0.60
N ARG A 459 11.24 9.12 -0.34
CA ARG A 459 11.11 7.96 -1.25
C ARG A 459 12.29 7.82 -2.22
N GLU A 460 13.07 8.84 -2.37
CA GLU A 460 14.32 8.85 -3.15
C GLU A 460 15.54 8.42 -2.32
N GLY A 461 15.42 8.30 -0.98
CA GLY A 461 16.45 7.83 -0.08
C GLY A 461 17.26 8.92 0.63
N SER A 462 16.89 10.19 0.54
CA SER A 462 17.54 11.28 1.29
C SER A 462 17.34 11.14 2.80
N LYS A 463 18.25 11.71 3.59
CA LYS A 463 18.27 11.63 5.06
C LYS A 463 18.16 13.02 5.66
N LEU A 464 16.97 13.43 6.07
CA LEU A 464 16.67 14.73 6.66
C LEU A 464 17.55 15.06 7.87
N GLN A 465 17.85 14.08 8.72
CA GLN A 465 18.72 14.25 9.89
C GLN A 465 20.18 14.62 9.52
N ASN A 466 20.57 14.40 8.26
CA ASN A 466 21.85 14.83 7.73
C ASN A 466 21.78 16.15 6.93
N GLY A 467 20.64 16.87 7.02
CA GLY A 467 20.39 18.08 6.24
C GLY A 467 20.14 17.84 4.73
N GLN A 468 19.84 16.59 4.37
CA GLN A 468 19.60 16.19 2.97
C GLN A 468 18.14 16.17 2.66
N ILE A 469 17.77 16.63 1.47
CA ILE A 469 16.45 16.51 0.87
C ILE A 469 16.58 16.33 -0.64
N SER A 470 15.81 15.42 -1.18
CA SER A 470 15.53 15.32 -2.61
C SER A 470 14.06 15.00 -2.77
N SER A 471 13.55 15.02 -3.97
CA SER A 471 12.14 14.75 -4.18
C SER A 471 11.87 13.94 -5.44
N VAL A 472 10.70 13.29 -5.44
CA VAL A 472 10.21 12.50 -6.55
C VAL A 472 8.95 13.16 -7.10
N ALA A 473 8.87 13.29 -8.43
CA ALA A 473 7.63 13.49 -9.16
C ALA A 473 7.29 12.22 -9.95
N LEU A 474 6.02 11.85 -10.01
CA LEU A 474 5.59 10.66 -10.78
C LEU A 474 5.20 11.06 -12.19
N MET A 475 5.68 10.29 -13.16
CA MET A 475 5.38 10.48 -14.59
C MET A 475 5.31 9.14 -15.31
N ASP A 476 4.68 9.11 -16.49
CA ASP A 476 4.72 7.96 -17.38
C ASP A 476 6.11 7.77 -18.01
N ALA A 477 6.48 6.53 -18.27
CA ALA A 477 7.76 6.14 -18.89
C ALA A 477 8.02 6.85 -20.24
N ARG A 478 6.98 7.13 -21.00
CA ARG A 478 7.06 7.83 -22.29
C ARG A 478 7.50 9.28 -22.09
N SER A 479 6.91 10.00 -21.15
CA SER A 479 7.31 11.37 -20.82
C SER A 479 8.66 11.45 -20.10
N ILE A 480 9.03 10.43 -19.32
CA ILE A 480 10.40 10.31 -18.79
C ILE A 480 11.40 10.16 -19.94
N ALA A 481 11.14 9.31 -20.91
CA ALA A 481 12.01 9.13 -22.08
C ALA A 481 12.08 10.40 -22.95
N ALA A 482 10.97 11.13 -23.14
CA ALA A 482 10.94 12.41 -23.82
C ALA A 482 11.79 13.47 -23.09
N THR A 483 11.70 13.53 -21.77
CA THR A 483 12.53 14.39 -20.92
C THR A 483 14.01 14.01 -21.01
N ALA A 484 14.31 12.71 -21.02
CA ALA A 484 15.68 12.20 -21.20
C ALA A 484 16.26 12.58 -22.57
N ALA A 485 15.49 12.40 -23.65
CA ALA A 485 15.88 12.83 -25.01
C ALA A 485 16.13 14.34 -25.10
N ASN A 486 15.42 15.13 -24.29
CA ASN A 486 15.60 16.58 -24.13
C ASN A 486 16.60 16.95 -22.99
N LYS A 487 17.52 16.04 -22.66
CA LYS A 487 18.65 16.28 -21.74
C LYS A 487 18.26 16.70 -20.33
N GLY A 488 17.13 16.20 -19.81
CA GLY A 488 16.63 16.51 -18.47
C GLY A 488 15.66 17.68 -18.39
N TYR A 489 15.36 18.37 -19.49
CA TYR A 489 14.29 19.37 -19.51
C TYR A 489 12.92 18.73 -19.64
N LEU A 490 12.04 19.02 -18.68
CA LEU A 490 10.70 18.42 -18.59
C LEU A 490 9.93 18.54 -19.92
N THR A 491 9.55 17.40 -20.47
CA THR A 491 8.93 17.30 -21.79
C THR A 491 7.81 16.25 -21.78
N ALA A 492 6.64 16.61 -22.28
CA ALA A 492 5.55 15.69 -22.48
C ALA A 492 5.83 14.73 -23.68
N ALA A 493 5.45 13.49 -23.57
CA ALA A 493 5.64 12.52 -24.66
C ALA A 493 4.83 12.88 -25.92
N THR A 494 3.76 13.66 -25.79
CA THR A 494 2.97 14.20 -26.91
C THR A 494 3.71 15.27 -27.72
N ASP A 495 4.79 15.82 -27.20
CA ASP A 495 5.63 16.84 -27.89
C ASP A 495 6.73 16.19 -28.76
N VAL A 496 6.82 14.86 -28.74
CA VAL A 496 7.81 14.10 -29.51
C VAL A 496 7.12 13.34 -30.62
N ASP A 497 7.61 13.50 -31.84
CA ASP A 497 7.11 12.74 -33.01
C ASP A 497 7.85 11.40 -33.10
N VAL A 498 7.21 10.35 -32.62
CA VAL A 498 7.75 8.98 -32.56
C VAL A 498 6.71 7.99 -33.02
N ASP A 499 7.09 7.05 -33.86
CA ASP A 499 6.29 5.88 -34.19
C ASP A 499 6.59 4.75 -33.20
N PHE A 500 5.60 4.41 -32.37
CA PHE A 500 5.73 3.30 -31.43
C PHE A 500 5.64 1.97 -32.15
N SER A 501 6.66 1.13 -32.00
CA SER A 501 6.76 -0.16 -32.68
C SER A 501 5.84 -1.23 -32.11
N ASN A 502 5.42 -1.08 -30.83
CA ASN A 502 4.56 -2.02 -30.10
C ASN A 502 4.89 -3.50 -30.37
N PRO A 503 6.12 -3.96 -30.11
CA PRO A 503 6.49 -5.34 -30.39
C PRO A 503 5.66 -6.31 -29.55
N LYS A 504 5.38 -7.49 -30.11
CA LYS A 504 4.67 -8.53 -29.37
C LYS A 504 5.56 -9.10 -28.26
N TYR A 505 5.00 -9.28 -27.09
CA TYR A 505 5.65 -9.94 -25.96
C TYR A 505 5.56 -11.46 -26.10
N TYR A 506 6.66 -12.16 -25.85
CA TYR A 506 6.74 -13.62 -25.77
C TYR A 506 7.27 -14.02 -24.40
N PHE A 507 6.49 -14.75 -23.65
CA PHE A 507 6.86 -15.24 -22.33
C PHE A 507 7.62 -16.57 -22.45
N ASP A 508 8.82 -16.61 -21.88
CA ASP A 508 9.65 -17.82 -21.81
C ASP A 508 9.57 -18.43 -20.41
N SER A 509 8.69 -19.39 -20.21
CA SER A 509 8.47 -20.05 -18.91
C SER A 509 9.70 -20.80 -18.39
N SER A 510 10.64 -21.19 -19.26
CA SER A 510 11.86 -21.91 -18.86
C SER A 510 12.75 -21.06 -17.94
N ILE A 511 12.66 -19.73 -18.04
CA ILE A 511 13.43 -18.80 -17.19
C ILE A 511 13.06 -19.00 -15.73
N TYR A 512 11.76 -19.07 -15.41
CA TYR A 512 11.33 -19.36 -14.04
C TYR A 512 11.53 -20.82 -13.65
N ALA A 513 11.27 -21.76 -14.55
CA ALA A 513 11.50 -23.20 -14.29
C ALA A 513 12.95 -23.49 -13.89
N ASN A 514 13.92 -22.75 -14.41
CA ASN A 514 15.35 -22.92 -14.08
C ASN A 514 15.76 -22.32 -12.72
N ARG A 515 14.98 -21.42 -12.14
CA ARG A 515 15.43 -20.65 -10.95
C ARG A 515 14.46 -20.59 -9.81
N VAL A 516 13.16 -20.64 -10.06
CA VAL A 516 12.14 -20.58 -9.02
C VAL A 516 11.98 -21.96 -8.39
N PHE A 517 12.09 -22.04 -7.07
CA PHE A 517 11.74 -23.25 -6.33
C PHE A 517 10.22 -23.31 -6.15
N ASP A 518 9.62 -24.39 -6.60
CA ASP A 518 8.19 -24.65 -6.42
C ASP A 518 7.99 -26.05 -5.83
N SER A 519 7.54 -26.09 -4.58
CA SER A 519 7.26 -27.34 -3.86
C SER A 519 6.05 -28.11 -4.40
N LYS A 520 5.26 -27.51 -5.30
CA LYS A 520 3.95 -28.04 -5.74
C LYS A 520 2.98 -28.31 -4.58
N GLY A 521 3.08 -27.53 -3.51
CA GLY A 521 2.26 -27.68 -2.29
C GLY A 521 2.68 -28.85 -1.39
N VAL A 522 3.81 -29.50 -1.68
CA VAL A 522 4.33 -30.61 -0.86
C VAL A 522 5.27 -30.04 0.21
N ALA A 523 4.88 -30.19 1.47
CA ALA A 523 5.69 -29.80 2.62
C ALA A 523 6.73 -30.89 2.95
N ASP A 524 7.93 -30.48 3.36
CA ASP A 524 8.97 -31.35 3.91
C ASP A 524 9.17 -31.04 5.40
N PRO A 525 8.51 -31.75 6.31
CA PRO A 525 8.60 -31.50 7.75
C PRO A 525 10.02 -31.62 8.32
N ASP A 526 10.88 -32.42 7.68
CA ASP A 526 12.26 -32.65 8.13
C ASP A 526 13.23 -31.57 7.67
N GLN A 527 12.81 -30.68 6.76
CA GLN A 527 13.62 -29.54 6.35
C GLN A 527 13.92 -28.63 7.55
N GLU A 528 15.19 -28.44 7.85
CA GLU A 528 15.63 -27.45 8.84
C GLU A 528 15.49 -26.02 8.29
N ILE A 529 14.96 -25.09 9.10
CA ILE A 529 14.91 -23.67 8.76
C ILE A 529 16.25 -23.04 9.05
N GLN A 530 16.78 -22.33 8.07
CA GLN A 530 18.03 -21.58 8.23
C GLN A 530 17.73 -20.21 8.80
N PHE A 531 18.19 -19.96 10.04
CA PHE A 531 18.10 -18.66 10.72
C PHE A 531 19.42 -17.89 10.59
N GLY A 532 19.34 -16.63 10.17
CA GLY A 532 20.48 -15.72 10.32
C GLY A 532 20.49 -15.07 11.71
N PRO A 533 21.64 -14.51 12.15
CA PRO A 533 21.76 -13.88 13.46
C PRO A 533 20.79 -12.72 13.72
N ASN A 534 20.32 -12.05 12.67
CA ASN A 534 19.37 -10.93 12.76
C ASN A 534 17.93 -11.37 12.88
N ILE A 535 17.57 -12.60 12.52
CA ILE A 535 16.20 -13.10 12.61
C ILE A 535 15.88 -13.40 14.06
N LYS A 536 14.92 -12.66 14.62
CA LYS A 536 14.51 -12.74 16.03
C LYS A 536 13.04 -13.09 16.17
N ASP A 537 12.72 -13.78 17.24
CA ASP A 537 11.34 -14.03 17.64
C ASP A 537 10.67 -12.76 18.16
N TRP A 538 9.34 -12.76 18.15
CA TRP A 538 8.55 -11.71 18.78
C TRP A 538 8.73 -11.74 20.31
N PRO A 539 8.80 -10.57 20.95
CA PRO A 539 8.72 -10.53 22.42
C PRO A 539 7.35 -11.00 22.90
N GLU A 540 7.28 -11.49 24.14
CA GLU A 540 6.00 -11.79 24.76
C GLU A 540 5.16 -10.53 24.93
N MET A 541 3.84 -10.67 24.75
CA MET A 541 2.87 -9.58 24.84
C MET A 541 1.78 -9.92 25.84
N ALA A 542 1.56 -9.01 26.80
CA ALA A 542 0.56 -9.20 27.84
C ALA A 542 -0.87 -9.05 27.28
N PRO A 543 -1.86 -9.73 27.88
CA PRO A 543 -3.27 -9.47 27.59
C PRO A 543 -3.71 -8.11 28.12
N LEU A 544 -4.81 -7.57 27.57
CA LEU A 544 -5.39 -6.31 28.02
C LEU A 544 -5.86 -6.43 29.49
N ALA A 545 -5.43 -5.52 30.35
CA ALA A 545 -5.88 -5.44 31.72
C ALA A 545 -7.28 -4.78 31.84
N GLU A 546 -7.87 -4.77 33.04
CA GLU A 546 -9.17 -4.15 33.28
C GLU A 546 -9.15 -2.65 32.97
N ASN A 547 -8.12 -1.95 33.47
CA ASN A 547 -7.90 -0.53 33.27
C ASN A 547 -6.63 -0.27 32.45
N MET A 548 -6.49 0.95 31.95
CA MET A 548 -5.32 1.35 31.16
C MET A 548 -4.90 2.78 31.51
N VAL A 549 -3.60 2.98 31.71
CA VAL A 549 -2.96 4.30 31.80
C VAL A 549 -2.06 4.48 30.56
N LEU A 550 -2.34 5.48 29.77
CA LEU A 550 -1.59 5.83 28.56
C LEU A 550 -0.81 7.13 28.76
N LYS A 551 0.44 7.16 28.37
CA LYS A 551 1.18 8.42 28.17
C LYS A 551 1.18 8.78 26.69
N VAL A 552 0.80 10.01 26.38
CA VAL A 552 0.93 10.55 25.01
C VAL A 552 2.41 10.84 24.78
N VAL A 553 3.04 10.09 23.88
CA VAL A 553 4.48 10.17 23.61
C VAL A 553 4.84 10.80 22.27
N SER A 554 3.84 11.07 21.43
CA SER A 554 3.98 11.86 20.21
C SER A 554 2.65 12.47 19.80
N GLU A 555 2.70 13.64 19.20
CA GLU A 555 1.54 14.44 18.76
C GLU A 555 1.83 15.00 17.37
N ILE A 556 1.09 14.53 16.35
CA ILE A 556 1.34 14.82 14.93
C ILE A 556 0.11 15.51 14.35
N HIS A 557 0.27 16.75 13.93
CA HIS A 557 -0.80 17.62 13.41
C HIS A 557 -0.85 17.72 11.88
N ASP A 558 0.02 17.00 11.17
CA ASP A 558 -0.03 16.95 9.71
C ASP A 558 -1.38 16.38 9.24
N PRO A 559 -1.96 16.90 8.15
CA PRO A 559 -3.24 16.45 7.65
C PRO A 559 -3.30 14.95 7.38
N VAL A 560 -2.18 14.36 6.96
CA VAL A 560 -2.01 12.92 6.72
C VAL A 560 -0.63 12.51 7.23
N THR A 561 -0.56 11.38 7.93
CA THR A 561 0.72 10.76 8.33
C THR A 561 0.86 9.42 7.61
N THR A 562 1.90 9.31 6.79
CA THR A 562 2.15 8.10 6.00
C THR A 562 2.74 6.97 6.84
N THR A 563 2.60 5.73 6.37
CA THR A 563 3.28 4.59 6.99
C THR A 563 4.82 4.70 6.91
N ASP A 564 5.35 5.47 5.95
CA ASP A 564 6.79 5.75 5.86
C ASP A 564 7.29 6.71 6.93
N GLU A 565 6.44 7.61 7.42
CA GLU A 565 6.75 8.48 8.57
C GLU A 565 6.62 7.73 9.89
N LEU A 566 5.68 6.77 10.00
CA LEU A 566 5.52 5.92 11.17
C LEU A 566 6.69 4.93 11.32
N ILE A 567 7.14 4.34 10.22
CA ILE A 567 8.33 3.48 10.15
C ILE A 567 9.00 3.61 8.78
N PRO A 568 10.20 4.18 8.69
CA PRO A 568 10.91 4.39 7.42
C PRO A 568 11.09 3.10 6.62
N SER A 569 11.05 3.17 5.28
CA SER A 569 11.14 1.97 4.43
C SER A 569 12.56 1.61 4.02
N GLY A 570 13.25 2.48 3.33
CA GLY A 570 14.53 2.14 2.68
C GLY A 570 15.64 1.81 3.66
N GLU A 571 15.91 2.71 4.61
CA GLU A 571 16.99 2.55 5.59
C GLU A 571 16.79 1.43 6.60
N THR A 572 15.54 0.95 6.77
CA THR A 572 15.20 -0.10 7.73
C THR A 572 14.95 -1.46 7.09
N SER A 573 15.09 -1.56 5.78
CA SER A 573 14.75 -2.78 5.04
C SER A 573 15.51 -4.02 5.53
N SER A 574 16.75 -3.86 5.96
CA SER A 574 17.60 -4.95 6.48
C SER A 574 17.25 -5.39 7.92
N TYR A 575 16.40 -4.66 8.64
CA TYR A 575 16.06 -4.97 10.04
C TYR A 575 14.64 -5.55 10.19
N ARG A 576 13.94 -5.81 9.09
CA ARG A 576 12.53 -6.26 9.10
C ARG A 576 12.32 -7.62 9.76
N SER A 577 13.34 -8.45 9.84
CA SER A 577 13.35 -9.74 10.53
C SER A 577 13.70 -9.68 12.02
N ASN A 578 13.90 -8.47 12.56
CA ASN A 578 14.23 -8.23 13.98
C ASN A 578 13.26 -7.20 14.57
N PRO A 579 12.16 -7.63 15.22
CA PRO A 579 11.15 -6.70 15.73
C PRO A 579 11.69 -5.66 16.70
N LEU A 580 12.61 -6.06 17.59
CA LEU A 580 13.22 -5.16 18.58
C LEU A 580 14.15 -4.15 17.89
N GLY A 581 15.02 -4.63 16.98
CA GLY A 581 15.94 -3.77 16.25
C GLY A 581 15.23 -2.80 15.31
N LEU A 582 14.15 -3.25 14.68
CA LEU A 582 13.34 -2.41 13.81
C LEU A 582 12.61 -1.30 14.57
N ALA A 583 12.08 -1.61 15.76
CA ALA A 583 11.33 -0.65 16.58
C ALA A 583 12.14 0.60 16.94
N GLU A 584 13.48 0.51 16.97
CA GLU A 584 14.37 1.68 17.21
C GLU A 584 14.24 2.78 16.14
N PHE A 585 13.67 2.46 14.99
CA PHE A 585 13.47 3.43 13.89
C PHE A 585 12.04 4.00 13.84
N ALA A 586 11.16 3.61 14.78
CA ALA A 586 9.78 4.11 14.80
C ALA A 586 9.75 5.64 14.92
N LEU A 587 9.02 6.30 14.04
CA LEU A 587 8.91 7.77 13.94
C LEU A 587 10.25 8.52 13.80
N SER A 588 11.36 7.85 13.47
CA SER A 588 12.70 8.45 13.45
C SER A 588 12.82 9.68 12.54
N ARG A 589 12.01 9.77 11.50
CA ARG A 589 11.97 10.91 10.56
C ARG A 589 10.99 12.01 10.97
N LYS A 590 10.01 11.69 11.81
CA LYS A 590 8.93 12.61 12.20
C LYS A 590 9.10 13.16 13.62
N ASP A 591 9.42 12.28 14.54
CA ASP A 591 9.62 12.57 15.96
C ASP A 591 10.76 11.70 16.52
N PRO A 592 12.02 12.07 16.29
CA PRO A 592 13.18 11.25 16.69
C PRO A 592 13.24 10.92 18.18
N ALA A 593 12.60 11.72 19.05
CA ALA A 593 12.55 11.48 20.48
C ALA A 593 11.45 10.49 20.92
N TYR A 594 10.59 10.05 20.01
CA TYR A 594 9.48 9.13 20.28
C TYR A 594 9.95 7.83 20.95
N VAL A 595 10.94 7.16 20.38
CA VAL A 595 11.44 5.86 20.88
C VAL A 595 11.92 5.98 22.31
N GLY A 596 12.68 7.04 22.62
CA GLY A 596 13.16 7.29 23.99
C GLY A 596 12.01 7.46 24.97
N ARG A 597 11.02 8.29 24.63
CA ARG A 597 9.84 8.51 25.49
C ARG A 597 9.00 7.26 25.68
N ALA A 598 8.78 6.47 24.62
CA ALA A 598 8.04 5.22 24.70
C ALA A 598 8.73 4.19 25.60
N LYS A 599 10.06 4.03 25.47
CA LYS A 599 10.86 3.12 26.32
C LYS A 599 10.84 3.51 27.79
N GLU A 600 10.82 4.80 28.12
CA GLU A 600 10.70 5.24 29.53
C GLU A 600 9.36 4.77 30.14
N VAL A 601 8.25 4.94 29.41
CA VAL A 601 6.94 4.45 29.85
C VAL A 601 6.93 2.92 29.96
N GLN A 602 7.57 2.23 29.01
CA GLN A 602 7.62 0.77 28.99
C GLN A 602 8.32 0.17 30.22
N LYS A 603 9.22 0.90 30.86
CA LYS A 603 9.84 0.48 32.15
C LYS A 603 8.78 0.20 33.23
N ALA A 604 7.75 1.05 33.32
CA ALA A 604 6.65 0.88 34.25
C ALA A 604 5.84 -0.39 33.96
N GLU A 605 5.52 -0.66 32.70
CA GLU A 605 4.78 -1.87 32.30
C GLU A 605 5.59 -3.15 32.56
N LYS A 606 6.86 -3.16 32.19
CA LYS A 606 7.77 -4.30 32.48
C LYS A 606 7.91 -4.55 33.99
N ALA A 607 7.97 -3.50 34.81
CA ALA A 607 7.97 -3.65 36.26
C ALA A 607 6.67 -4.27 36.77
N ARG A 608 5.52 -3.79 36.27
CA ARG A 608 4.21 -4.35 36.54
C ARG A 608 4.11 -5.84 36.21
N GLU A 609 4.51 -6.22 34.98
CA GLU A 609 4.50 -7.61 34.52
C GLU A 609 5.41 -8.52 35.38
N ALA A 610 6.50 -7.99 35.88
CA ALA A 610 7.41 -8.67 36.81
C ALA A 610 6.92 -8.68 38.28
N GLY A 611 5.73 -8.13 38.57
CA GLY A 611 5.19 -8.03 39.95
C GLY A 611 5.82 -6.96 40.80
N ASN A 612 6.58 -6.02 40.21
CA ASN A 612 7.22 -4.89 40.88
C ASN A 612 6.35 -3.63 40.81
N CYS A 613 6.67 -2.61 41.65
CA CYS A 613 5.96 -1.34 41.64
C CYS A 613 6.26 -0.52 40.36
N PRO A 614 5.27 -0.20 39.51
CA PRO A 614 5.49 0.59 38.31
C PRO A 614 6.05 1.99 38.58
N CYS A 615 5.61 2.62 39.67
CA CYS A 615 6.00 3.97 40.05
C CYS A 615 7.46 4.05 40.55
N GLU A 616 8.07 2.95 41.00
CA GLU A 616 9.49 2.91 41.34
C GLU A 616 10.36 2.77 40.07
N ALA A 617 9.86 2.12 39.06
CA ALA A 617 10.55 1.97 37.78
C ALA A 617 10.44 3.23 36.89
N PHE A 618 9.42 4.05 37.11
CA PHE A 618 9.15 5.27 36.35
C PHE A 618 8.51 6.32 37.26
N ASP A 619 9.34 7.12 37.92
CA ASP A 619 8.93 8.08 38.97
C ASP A 619 7.88 9.10 38.52
N GLU A 620 7.91 9.51 37.26
CA GLU A 620 6.96 10.46 36.66
C GLU A 620 5.51 9.95 36.73
N LEU A 621 5.31 8.63 36.77
CA LEU A 621 3.99 8.01 36.87
C LEU A 621 3.34 8.22 38.26
N LYS A 622 4.13 8.36 39.32
CA LYS A 622 3.63 8.36 40.70
C LYS A 622 2.53 9.39 40.97
N PRO A 623 2.71 10.69 40.68
CA PRO A 623 1.67 11.70 40.92
C PRO A 623 0.38 11.41 40.11
N VAL A 624 0.50 10.89 38.88
CA VAL A 624 -0.64 10.48 38.06
C VAL A 624 -1.38 9.31 38.68
N TRP A 625 -0.63 8.31 39.14
CA TRP A 625 -1.16 7.12 39.79
C TRP A 625 -1.90 7.46 41.08
N ASP A 626 -1.32 8.35 41.91
CA ASP A 626 -1.91 8.80 43.15
C ASP A 626 -3.19 9.63 42.89
N GLU A 627 -3.23 10.44 41.81
CA GLU A 627 -4.42 11.21 41.43
C GLU A 627 -5.57 10.29 40.99
N ILE A 628 -5.28 9.29 40.16
CA ILE A 628 -6.29 8.33 39.70
C ILE A 628 -6.86 7.56 40.89
N LYS A 629 -6.02 7.13 41.83
CA LYS A 629 -6.46 6.38 43.02
C LYS A 629 -7.44 7.13 43.94
N LYS A 630 -7.46 8.45 43.89
CA LYS A 630 -8.46 9.22 44.67
C LYS A 630 -9.89 8.95 44.14
N ALA A 631 -10.06 8.81 42.83
CA ALA A 631 -11.36 8.55 42.23
C ALA A 631 -11.63 7.04 42.00
N TYR A 632 -10.56 6.26 41.84
CA TYR A 632 -10.60 4.81 41.55
C TYR A 632 -9.72 4.06 42.57
N PRO A 633 -10.15 3.92 43.84
CA PRO A 633 -9.33 3.35 44.91
C PRO A 633 -8.94 1.90 44.70
N ASP A 634 -9.73 1.13 43.93
CA ASP A 634 -9.49 -0.29 43.62
C ASP A 634 -8.46 -0.49 42.48
N MET A 635 -8.04 0.59 41.79
CA MET A 635 -7.00 0.55 40.78
C MET A 635 -5.66 0.14 41.40
N ASN A 636 -4.99 -0.81 40.79
CA ASN A 636 -3.69 -1.32 41.23
C ASN A 636 -2.85 -1.84 40.08
N SER A 637 -1.63 -2.28 40.32
CA SER A 637 -0.72 -2.77 39.28
C SER A 637 -1.14 -4.11 38.66
N GLU A 638 -2.00 -4.89 39.31
CA GLU A 638 -2.46 -6.17 38.73
C GLU A 638 -3.56 -5.94 37.67
N ASN A 639 -4.46 -4.97 37.92
CA ASN A 639 -5.63 -4.71 37.09
C ASN A 639 -5.47 -3.52 36.12
N THR A 640 -4.29 -2.88 36.05
CA THR A 640 -4.10 -1.69 35.23
C THR A 640 -2.82 -1.79 34.39
N CYS A 641 -2.95 -1.88 33.07
CA CYS A 641 -1.79 -1.83 32.18
C CYS A 641 -1.34 -0.38 31.92
N ILE A 642 -0.05 -0.25 31.65
CA ILE A 642 0.61 1.06 31.47
C ILE A 642 1.30 1.05 30.10
N GLY A 643 1.06 2.05 29.30
CA GLY A 643 1.71 2.12 28.00
C GLY A 643 1.70 3.48 27.36
N SER A 644 2.17 3.51 26.13
CA SER A 644 2.23 4.71 25.32
C SER A 644 1.10 4.77 24.28
N THR A 645 0.78 5.99 23.88
CA THR A 645 -0.08 6.28 22.73
C THR A 645 0.51 7.43 21.92
N ILE A 646 0.18 7.49 20.65
CA ILE A 646 0.41 8.64 19.79
C ILE A 646 -0.93 9.28 19.41
N PHE A 647 -0.91 10.58 19.17
CA PHE A 647 -1.96 11.26 18.44
C PHE A 647 -1.48 11.60 17.02
N ALA A 648 -2.32 11.37 16.02
CA ALA A 648 -2.13 11.86 14.66
C ALA A 648 -3.47 12.16 14.01
N VAL A 649 -3.56 13.21 13.20
CA VAL A 649 -4.82 13.62 12.55
C VAL A 649 -5.39 12.52 11.67
N LYS A 650 -4.57 11.97 10.74
CA LYS A 650 -4.98 10.91 9.81
C LYS A 650 -3.80 9.97 9.51
N PRO A 651 -3.46 9.05 10.43
CA PRO A 651 -2.33 8.15 10.26
C PRO A 651 -2.64 6.96 9.36
N GLY A 652 -1.57 6.42 8.75
CA GLY A 652 -1.57 5.12 8.11
C GLY A 652 -1.86 5.14 6.60
N ASP A 653 -1.65 6.26 5.94
CA ASP A 653 -1.68 6.31 4.47
C ASP A 653 -0.46 5.61 3.86
N GLY A 654 -0.66 4.99 2.71
CA GLY A 654 0.40 4.39 1.92
C GLY A 654 0.55 2.88 2.05
N SER A 655 1.74 2.40 2.40
CA SER A 655 2.11 0.97 2.38
C SER A 655 1.29 0.11 3.35
N ALA A 656 1.07 -1.17 2.98
CA ALA A 656 0.42 -2.17 3.85
C ALA A 656 1.30 -2.60 5.05
N ARG A 657 2.34 -1.85 5.36
CA ARG A 657 3.38 -2.18 6.33
C ARG A 657 2.83 -2.32 7.74
N GLU A 658 2.74 -3.54 8.23
CA GLU A 658 2.27 -3.83 9.59
C GLU A 658 3.23 -3.29 10.66
N GLN A 659 4.51 -3.13 10.32
CA GLN A 659 5.54 -2.60 11.22
C GLN A 659 5.23 -1.18 11.71
N ALA A 660 4.42 -0.42 10.99
CA ALA A 660 3.92 0.88 11.47
C ALA A 660 3.11 0.75 12.79
N ALA A 661 2.51 -0.42 13.04
CA ALA A 661 1.80 -0.75 14.28
C ALA A 661 2.65 -1.62 15.22
N SER A 662 3.25 -2.72 14.72
CA SER A 662 4.00 -3.66 15.56
C SER A 662 5.19 -3.02 16.27
N CYS A 663 5.90 -2.07 15.63
CA CYS A 663 7.00 -1.35 16.27
C CYS A 663 6.53 -0.52 17.47
N GLN A 664 5.37 0.09 17.37
CA GLN A 664 4.76 0.81 18.51
C GLN A 664 4.41 -0.16 19.64
N LYS A 665 3.81 -1.33 19.30
CA LYS A 665 3.50 -2.37 20.30
C LYS A 665 4.74 -2.90 20.98
N VAL A 666 5.79 -3.20 20.24
CA VAL A 666 7.09 -3.65 20.76
C VAL A 666 7.71 -2.64 21.73
N LEU A 667 7.46 -1.34 21.52
CA LEU A 667 7.88 -0.25 22.40
C LEU A 667 6.90 0.04 23.54
N GLY A 668 5.91 -0.81 23.78
CA GLY A 668 4.92 -0.65 24.85
C GLY A 668 3.71 0.18 24.48
N GLY A 669 3.39 0.33 23.19
CA GLY A 669 2.17 0.99 22.72
C GLY A 669 0.93 0.14 22.98
N TRP A 670 -0.15 0.75 23.52
CA TRP A 670 -1.44 0.12 23.75
C TRP A 670 -2.57 0.70 22.91
N ALA A 671 -2.37 1.89 22.39
CA ALA A 671 -3.39 2.57 21.59
C ALA A 671 -2.77 3.55 20.61
N ASN A 672 -3.54 3.92 19.59
CA ASN A 672 -3.40 5.17 18.85
C ASN A 672 -4.67 6.00 19.04
N ILE A 673 -4.55 7.32 19.00
CA ILE A 673 -5.66 8.25 18.98
C ILE A 673 -5.56 9.08 17.71
N ALA A 674 -6.63 9.12 16.90
CA ALA A 674 -6.66 9.82 15.64
C ALA A 674 -7.99 10.58 15.46
N ASN A 675 -8.04 11.57 14.54
CA ASN A 675 -9.33 12.08 14.12
C ASN A 675 -9.99 11.09 13.12
N GLU A 676 -9.20 10.47 12.26
CA GLU A 676 -9.61 9.35 11.40
C GLU A 676 -8.40 8.50 11.01
N TYR A 677 -8.61 7.27 10.60
CA TYR A 677 -7.56 6.41 10.03
C TYR A 677 -7.58 6.51 8.51
N ALA A 678 -6.40 6.70 7.90
CA ALA A 678 -6.27 6.87 6.45
C ALA A 678 -6.74 5.63 5.67
N THR A 679 -6.40 4.43 6.19
CA THR A 679 -6.76 3.16 5.54
C THR A 679 -7.29 2.14 6.56
N LYS A 680 -8.14 1.21 6.07
CA LYS A 680 -8.53 0.03 6.84
C LYS A 680 -7.30 -0.79 7.25
N ARG A 681 -6.31 -0.91 6.38
CA ARG A 681 -5.08 -1.68 6.61
C ARG A 681 -4.36 -1.29 7.89
N TYR A 682 -4.13 0.02 8.10
CA TYR A 682 -3.42 0.47 9.29
C TYR A 682 -4.24 0.23 10.56
N ARG A 683 -5.55 0.50 10.51
CA ARG A 683 -6.45 0.20 11.64
C ARG A 683 -6.45 -1.29 11.99
N SER A 684 -6.53 -2.17 10.99
CA SER A 684 -6.46 -3.62 11.19
C SER A 684 -5.12 -4.07 11.76
N ASN A 685 -4.01 -3.46 11.33
CA ASN A 685 -2.70 -3.75 11.89
C ASN A 685 -2.61 -3.39 13.38
N LEU A 686 -3.16 -2.25 13.81
CA LEU A 686 -3.24 -1.90 15.24
C LEU A 686 -3.99 -2.97 16.03
N ILE A 687 -5.17 -3.36 15.56
CA ILE A 687 -6.01 -4.38 16.18
C ILE A 687 -5.27 -5.73 16.29
N ASN A 688 -4.65 -6.18 15.21
CA ASN A 688 -3.93 -7.45 15.16
C ASN A 688 -2.73 -7.49 16.13
N TRP A 689 -2.16 -6.33 16.45
CA TRP A 689 -1.14 -6.19 17.49
C TRP A 689 -1.71 -5.82 18.87
N GLY A 690 -3.04 -5.98 19.05
CA GLY A 690 -3.71 -5.75 20.34
C GLY A 690 -3.73 -4.29 20.77
N MET A 691 -3.57 -3.37 19.85
CA MET A 691 -3.64 -1.93 20.11
C MET A 691 -5.04 -1.39 19.81
N LEU A 692 -5.54 -0.51 20.69
CA LEU A 692 -6.85 0.11 20.54
C LEU A 692 -6.79 1.28 19.53
N PRO A 693 -7.54 1.21 18.41
CA PRO A 693 -7.56 2.27 17.41
C PRO A 693 -8.63 3.32 17.74
N PHE A 694 -8.38 4.12 18.76
CA PHE A 694 -9.30 5.17 19.19
C PHE A 694 -9.39 6.30 18.17
N THR A 695 -10.56 6.92 18.10
CA THR A 695 -10.76 8.21 17.44
C THR A 695 -11.31 9.24 18.41
N ILE A 696 -11.02 10.51 18.11
CA ILE A 696 -11.52 11.69 18.81
C ILE A 696 -11.99 12.72 17.79
N ASP A 697 -13.05 13.48 18.13
CA ASP A 697 -13.60 14.49 17.22
C ASP A 697 -12.56 15.55 16.84
N LYS A 698 -12.71 16.11 15.63
CA LYS A 698 -11.85 17.22 15.18
C LYS A 698 -12.12 18.46 16.02
N GLY A 699 -11.08 19.19 16.34
CA GLY A 699 -11.14 20.41 17.14
C GLY A 699 -9.90 20.58 17.99
N GLU A 700 -10.01 21.38 19.06
CA GLU A 700 -8.95 21.54 20.04
C GLU A 700 -8.78 20.25 20.85
N LEU A 701 -7.57 19.71 20.87
CA LEU A 701 -7.27 18.50 21.61
C LEU A 701 -7.37 18.77 23.12
N PRO A 702 -8.02 17.86 23.88
CA PRO A 702 -8.11 17.98 25.33
C PRO A 702 -6.81 17.59 26.05
N PHE A 703 -5.81 17.10 25.34
CA PHE A 703 -4.51 16.67 25.82
C PHE A 703 -3.40 17.13 24.87
N LYS A 704 -2.17 17.01 25.31
CA LYS A 704 -0.95 17.30 24.54
C LYS A 704 0.10 16.22 24.74
N ASN A 705 1.19 16.30 23.99
CA ASN A 705 2.35 15.43 24.18
C ASN A 705 2.84 15.48 25.64
N LYS A 706 3.12 14.32 26.22
CA LYS A 706 3.49 14.03 27.62
C LYS A 706 2.34 13.98 28.63
N ASP A 707 1.11 14.33 28.26
CA ASP A 707 -0.04 14.13 29.14
C ASP A 707 -0.37 12.63 29.31
N TYR A 708 -1.08 12.33 30.40
CA TYR A 708 -1.55 10.99 30.70
C TYR A 708 -3.05 10.88 30.49
N ILE A 709 -3.48 9.73 29.98
CA ILE A 709 -4.89 9.40 29.75
C ILE A 709 -5.21 8.11 30.49
N PHE A 710 -6.17 8.17 31.41
CA PHE A 710 -6.69 7.00 32.11
C PHE A 710 -7.97 6.52 31.47
N VAL A 711 -8.04 5.23 31.16
CA VAL A 711 -9.22 4.57 30.56
C VAL A 711 -9.67 3.48 31.54
N PRO A 712 -10.65 3.80 32.43
CA PRO A 712 -11.19 2.81 33.34
C PRO A 712 -12.03 1.76 32.62
N ASP A 713 -12.11 0.55 33.15
CA ASP A 713 -12.94 -0.56 32.66
C ASP A 713 -12.80 -0.83 31.15
N VAL A 714 -11.64 -0.54 30.56
CA VAL A 714 -11.42 -0.64 29.11
C VAL A 714 -11.62 -2.05 28.60
N ARG A 715 -11.20 -3.07 29.38
CA ARG A 715 -11.42 -4.47 29.04
C ARG A 715 -12.91 -4.78 28.92
N LYS A 716 -13.68 -4.40 29.94
CA LYS A 716 -15.14 -4.58 29.95
C LYS A 716 -15.82 -3.81 28.82
N ALA A 717 -15.36 -2.59 28.52
CA ALA A 717 -15.90 -1.80 27.42
C ALA A 717 -15.72 -2.52 26.07
N VAL A 718 -14.58 -3.19 25.84
CA VAL A 718 -14.33 -4.01 24.66
C VAL A 718 -15.24 -5.26 24.66
N GLU A 719 -15.37 -5.96 25.79
CA GLU A 719 -16.25 -7.13 25.95
C GLU A 719 -17.73 -6.78 25.72
N ASP A 720 -18.20 -5.66 26.26
CA ASP A 720 -19.58 -5.17 26.16
C ASP A 720 -19.89 -4.48 24.83
N LYS A 721 -18.93 -4.45 23.90
CA LYS A 721 -19.08 -3.87 22.54
C LYS A 721 -19.40 -2.36 22.54
N LEU A 722 -18.88 -1.63 23.51
CA LEU A 722 -19.06 -0.18 23.58
C LEU A 722 -18.26 0.51 22.47
N THR A 723 -18.89 1.47 21.82
CA THR A 723 -18.26 2.30 20.78
C THR A 723 -17.72 3.62 21.34
N LYS A 724 -18.33 4.13 22.41
CA LYS A 724 -17.89 5.32 23.13
C LYS A 724 -17.31 4.91 24.47
N ILE A 725 -16.07 5.26 24.70
CA ILE A 725 -15.29 4.85 25.85
C ILE A 725 -14.99 6.08 26.69
N PRO A 726 -15.50 6.16 27.93
CA PRO A 726 -15.10 7.21 28.88
C PRO A 726 -13.61 7.12 29.21
N ALA A 727 -12.95 8.25 29.23
CA ALA A 727 -11.54 8.35 29.60
C ALA A 727 -11.28 9.69 30.31
N TYR A 728 -10.11 9.82 30.93
CA TYR A 728 -9.73 11.02 31.65
C TYR A 728 -8.32 11.46 31.25
N VAL A 729 -8.17 12.73 30.93
CA VAL A 729 -6.83 13.35 30.89
C VAL A 729 -6.43 13.64 32.34
N VAL A 730 -5.30 13.09 32.76
CA VAL A 730 -4.83 13.15 34.16
C VAL A 730 -3.60 14.04 34.23
N ASN A 731 -3.78 15.21 34.82
CA ASN A 731 -2.72 16.14 35.19
C ASN A 731 -2.80 16.40 36.70
N GLU A 732 -2.91 17.66 37.15
CA GLU A 732 -3.20 17.98 38.55
C GLU A 732 -4.63 17.57 38.98
N VAL A 733 -5.52 17.44 37.98
CA VAL A 733 -6.91 16.99 38.14
C VAL A 733 -7.27 16.04 36.97
N MET A 734 -8.30 15.23 37.21
CA MET A 734 -8.85 14.37 36.16
C MET A 734 -9.93 15.13 35.36
N LYS A 735 -9.72 15.26 34.05
CA LYS A 735 -10.67 15.88 33.11
C LYS A 735 -11.28 14.79 32.23
N GLU A 736 -12.60 14.65 32.28
CA GLU A 736 -13.33 13.65 31.48
C GLU A 736 -13.25 13.97 29.96
N ILE A 737 -13.03 12.94 29.17
CA ILE A 737 -13.08 12.94 27.71
C ILE A 737 -13.80 11.67 27.21
N THR A 738 -14.21 11.66 25.96
CA THR A 738 -14.78 10.48 25.32
C THR A 738 -13.90 10.08 24.14
N LEU A 739 -13.44 8.82 24.13
CA LEU A 739 -12.77 8.19 22.99
C LEU A 739 -13.77 7.30 22.26
N THR A 740 -13.66 7.23 20.94
CA THR A 740 -14.51 6.35 20.11
C THR A 740 -13.67 5.19 19.61
N LEU A 741 -14.15 3.95 19.81
CA LEU A 741 -13.44 2.74 19.35
C LEU A 741 -13.88 2.29 17.97
N GLY A 742 -15.08 2.67 17.53
CA GLY A 742 -15.67 2.18 16.30
C GLY A 742 -16.13 0.71 16.39
N GLU A 743 -16.67 0.20 15.30
CA GLU A 743 -17.11 -1.20 15.25
C GLU A 743 -15.91 -2.13 15.11
N LEU A 744 -15.95 -3.22 15.88
CA LEU A 744 -15.01 -4.33 15.83
C LEU A 744 -15.76 -5.63 15.54
N THR A 745 -15.17 -6.55 14.81
CA THR A 745 -15.65 -7.93 14.71
C THR A 745 -15.42 -8.68 16.03
N ASP A 746 -16.07 -9.81 16.22
CA ASP A 746 -15.86 -10.60 17.44
C ASP A 746 -14.41 -11.10 17.54
N ASP A 747 -13.81 -11.54 16.43
CA ASP A 747 -12.40 -11.94 16.40
C ASP A 747 -11.44 -10.78 16.70
N GLU A 748 -11.71 -9.59 16.16
CA GLU A 748 -10.91 -8.38 16.48
C GLU A 748 -10.96 -8.03 17.96
N ARG A 749 -12.11 -8.19 18.63
CA ARG A 749 -12.23 -8.00 20.09
C ARG A 749 -11.37 -8.97 20.86
N GLU A 750 -11.49 -10.27 20.55
CA GLU A 750 -10.72 -11.31 21.23
C GLU A 750 -9.21 -11.11 21.05
N ILE A 751 -8.76 -10.70 19.85
CA ILE A 751 -7.35 -10.37 19.60
C ILE A 751 -6.88 -9.23 20.53
N ILE A 752 -7.67 -8.15 20.67
CA ILE A 752 -7.37 -7.04 21.56
C ILE A 752 -7.32 -7.53 23.02
N LEU A 753 -8.33 -8.30 23.46
CA LEU A 753 -8.41 -8.81 24.83
C LEU A 753 -7.24 -9.73 25.19
N LYS A 754 -6.79 -10.55 24.26
CA LYS A 754 -5.63 -11.45 24.42
C LYS A 754 -4.28 -10.76 24.22
N GLY A 755 -4.26 -9.49 23.82
CA GLY A 755 -3.07 -8.66 23.70
C GLY A 755 -2.38 -8.65 22.34
N CYS A 756 -2.58 -9.68 21.51
CA CYS A 756 -2.17 -9.72 20.10
C CYS A 756 -2.69 -10.99 19.41
N LEU A 757 -2.57 -11.00 18.08
CA LEU A 757 -2.96 -12.12 17.22
C LEU A 757 -2.23 -13.43 17.58
N ILE A 758 -0.94 -13.36 17.95
CA ILE A 758 -0.15 -14.54 18.33
C ILE A 758 -0.79 -15.25 19.52
N ASN A 759 -1.11 -14.52 20.57
CA ASN A 759 -1.75 -15.06 21.77
C ASN A 759 -3.13 -15.63 21.44
N TYR A 760 -3.89 -14.92 20.59
CA TYR A 760 -5.24 -15.34 20.22
C TYR A 760 -5.28 -16.72 19.53
N TYR A 761 -4.29 -17.03 18.69
CA TYR A 761 -4.25 -18.31 17.98
C TYR A 761 -3.45 -19.41 18.68
N ARG A 762 -2.54 -19.04 19.59
CA ARG A 762 -1.75 -20.01 20.37
C ARG A 762 -2.58 -20.66 21.47
N ASP A 763 -3.46 -19.90 22.12
CA ASP A 763 -4.34 -20.31 23.23
C ASP A 763 -5.70 -20.83 22.72
#